data_2a46caa3a687d3a3f4a8db9b23acb71e
#
_entry.id   2a46caa3a687d3a3f4a8db9b23acb71e
#
_cell.length_a   1.000
_cell.length_b   1.000
_cell.length_c   1.000
_cell.angle_alpha   90.00
_cell.angle_beta   90.00
_cell.angle_gamma   90.00
#
_symmetry.space_group_name_H-M   'P 1'
#
loop_
_entity.id
_entity.type
_entity.pdbx_description
1 polymer ?
#
loop_
_entity_poly.entity_id
_entity_poly.type
_entity_poly.pdbx_seq_one_letter_code
_entity_poly.pdbx_strand_id
1 'polypeptide(L)'
;MNNDPKNKKPQDNKPQNGDDGRQGRRIIFLMVAALIATLLINSLYTTIANAYLSEITYNEFQTYLDKDEIAELEFQSDRMVILTRDEAKKPSSQQRLYYTGYIPNVSNDDLKDRLDAQGVEYNTEIVEQASPIVTFVVTWLLPVIIMYALFSLLMRGMTKRMGGGIGGIGESKAKVYMEKSTGVTFADVAGQDEAKESLVEIIDFLHNPQKYAAIGAKLPKGALLVGPPGTGKTLLAKAVAGEASVPFFSISGSDFVEMFVGVGASRVRDLFQQAAKVAPAIIFIDEIDAIGRTRDSKFGGNDEREQTLNQLLAEIDGFDSSKGVVILAATNRPEILDKALLRAGRFDRRIIVDRPNLAGRYQTLRVHTKNIKLAEDVDLHKIAQATAGAVGADLANLVNEAALRAVRMGRKAVNQQDLLTSFELVIAGTEKKGTVLTDTEKRIVSYHEVGHALVAALQKHSQPVSKITIVPHTSGALGYTMQMPEEEKFLSSREELIVELQTMLGGRAAEQVVFGIATTGASNDIERATELARKMVTQYGMSDKLGLMALSTVSNPYLDGSTMMNCADSTSSAADEEIHKLLMDCYADAKKLLVEHRALLDEIAMYLLSKETITGDEFMAYVNADSKRLTDGSEAEEPPEQTEAPSESE
;
A
#
# COMPACT_ATOMS: atom_id res chain seq x y z
N MET A 1 -14.81 31.51 52.86
CA MET A 1 -14.23 32.44 51.87
C MET A 1 -13.68 31.58 50.71
N ASN A 2 -14.51 31.33 49.83
CA ASN A 2 -14.62 31.58 48.39
C ASN A 2 -13.31 31.80 47.68
N ASN A 3 -12.96 30.87 46.76
CA ASN A 3 -12.75 31.20 45.35
C ASN A 3 -12.64 29.92 44.50
N ASP A 4 -13.64 29.75 43.64
CA ASP A 4 -13.73 28.84 42.51
C ASP A 4 -12.81 29.30 41.36
N PRO A 5 -12.15 28.42 40.61
CA PRO A 5 -11.68 28.75 39.28
C PRO A 5 -12.56 28.11 38.21
N LYS A 6 -13.15 28.99 37.41
CA LYS A 6 -13.99 28.85 36.25
C LYS A 6 -13.47 27.85 35.17
N ASN A 7 -14.39 26.97 34.87
CA ASN A 7 -14.74 26.33 33.60
C ASN A 7 -14.12 26.99 32.32
N LYS A 8 -13.16 26.32 31.68
CA LYS A 8 -12.77 26.56 30.29
C LYS A 8 -13.21 25.38 29.46
N LYS A 9 -14.19 25.64 28.57
CA LYS A 9 -14.65 24.72 27.52
C LYS A 9 -13.49 24.34 26.59
N PRO A 10 -13.45 23.10 26.07
CA PRO A 10 -12.51 22.71 25.03
C PRO A 10 -12.85 23.43 23.71
N GLN A 11 -11.84 24.05 23.10
CA GLN A 11 -11.93 24.54 21.73
C GLN A 11 -11.91 23.35 20.76
N ASP A 12 -12.98 23.22 19.99
CA ASP A 12 -13.08 22.36 18.82
C ASP A 12 -12.02 22.76 17.78
N ASN A 13 -10.98 21.98 17.66
CA ASN A 13 -10.07 22.01 16.51
C ASN A 13 -10.72 21.27 15.34
N LYS A 14 -11.45 22.01 14.49
CA LYS A 14 -11.81 21.52 13.15
C LYS A 14 -10.56 21.47 12.27
N PRO A 15 -10.36 20.39 11.49
CA PRO A 15 -9.25 20.32 10.56
C PRO A 15 -9.45 21.33 9.42
N GLN A 16 -8.51 22.26 9.27
CA GLN A 16 -8.39 23.10 8.08
C GLN A 16 -7.78 22.27 6.94
N ASN A 17 -8.63 21.56 6.23
CA ASN A 17 -8.29 20.99 4.94
C ASN A 17 -9.30 21.53 3.93
N GLY A 18 -8.85 22.35 2.97
CA GLY A 18 -9.68 22.67 1.82
C GLY A 18 -9.51 24.03 1.13
N ASP A 19 -8.36 24.74 1.23
CA ASP A 19 -8.25 26.07 0.61
C ASP A 19 -7.35 26.14 -0.65
N ASP A 20 -6.47 25.19 -0.89
CA ASP A 20 -5.57 25.22 -2.06
C ASP A 20 -6.29 24.95 -3.40
N GLY A 21 -7.31 24.12 -3.41
CA GLY A 21 -8.11 23.85 -4.60
C GLY A 21 -9.05 25.01 -5.00
N ARG A 22 -9.39 25.90 -4.07
CA ARG A 22 -10.24 27.07 -4.34
C ARG A 22 -9.46 28.23 -4.93
N GLN A 23 -8.18 28.40 -4.61
CA GLN A 23 -7.36 29.48 -5.15
C GLN A 23 -6.99 29.23 -6.62
N GLY A 24 -6.59 28.03 -6.98
CA GLY A 24 -6.35 27.67 -8.39
C GLY A 24 -7.59 27.87 -9.27
N ARG A 25 -8.76 27.48 -8.80
CA ARG A 25 -10.03 27.71 -9.50
C ARG A 25 -10.40 29.19 -9.63
N ARG A 26 -10.09 30.02 -8.64
CA ARG A 26 -10.30 31.49 -8.71
C ARG A 26 -9.41 32.16 -9.74
N ILE A 27 -8.15 31.74 -9.87
CA ILE A 27 -7.21 32.27 -10.88
C ILE A 27 -7.67 31.88 -12.29
N ILE A 28 -8.03 30.63 -12.52
CA ILE A 28 -8.60 30.17 -13.80
C ILE A 28 -9.90 30.93 -14.10
N PHE A 29 -10.77 31.12 -13.13
CA PHE A 29 -12.02 31.88 -13.28
C PHE A 29 -11.75 33.33 -13.66
N LEU A 30 -10.77 34.01 -13.06
CA LEU A 30 -10.38 35.38 -13.39
C LEU A 30 -9.79 35.50 -14.80
N MET A 31 -8.97 34.53 -15.23
CA MET A 31 -8.45 34.49 -16.59
C MET A 31 -9.55 34.28 -17.63
N VAL A 32 -10.47 33.38 -17.36
CA VAL A 32 -11.64 33.13 -18.23
C VAL A 32 -12.55 34.34 -18.25
N ALA A 33 -12.79 34.98 -17.10
CA ALA A 33 -13.60 36.21 -17.02
C ALA A 33 -12.96 37.39 -17.78
N ALA A 34 -11.63 37.55 -17.71
CA ALA A 34 -10.91 38.56 -18.48
C ALA A 34 -10.99 38.29 -20.00
N LEU A 35 -10.85 37.06 -20.43
CA LEU A 35 -11.00 36.64 -21.82
C LEU A 35 -12.44 36.95 -22.33
N ILE A 36 -13.43 36.56 -21.55
CA ILE A 36 -14.85 36.83 -21.87
C ILE A 36 -15.12 38.35 -21.93
N ALA A 37 -14.58 39.12 -20.99
CA ALA A 37 -14.72 40.58 -21.00
C ALA A 37 -14.10 41.22 -22.26
N THR A 38 -12.92 40.76 -22.67
CA THR A 38 -12.25 41.22 -23.89
C THR A 38 -13.07 40.88 -25.14
N LEU A 39 -13.62 39.68 -25.22
CA LEU A 39 -14.49 39.26 -26.31
C LEU A 39 -15.81 40.06 -26.34
N LEU A 40 -16.41 40.36 -25.18
CA LEU A 40 -17.61 41.14 -25.05
C LEU A 40 -17.36 42.61 -25.47
N ILE A 41 -16.26 43.23 -25.05
CA ILE A 41 -15.88 44.57 -25.43
C ILE A 41 -15.68 44.67 -26.96
N ASN A 42 -14.97 43.69 -27.54
CA ASN A 42 -14.77 43.65 -28.99
C ASN A 42 -16.08 43.44 -29.75
N SER A 43 -16.95 42.55 -29.27
CA SER A 43 -18.29 42.32 -29.83
C SER A 43 -19.18 43.57 -29.72
N LEU A 44 -19.13 44.30 -28.58
CA LEU A 44 -19.89 45.50 -28.36
C LEU A 44 -19.40 46.62 -29.31
N TYR A 45 -18.07 46.79 -29.47
CA TYR A 45 -17.48 47.75 -30.38
C TYR A 45 -17.92 47.50 -31.83
N THR A 46 -17.85 46.25 -32.31
CA THR A 46 -18.31 45.89 -33.67
C THR A 46 -19.81 46.08 -33.85
N THR A 47 -20.61 45.80 -32.84
CA THR A 47 -22.07 45.98 -32.87
C THR A 47 -22.45 47.46 -32.93
N ILE A 48 -21.78 48.33 -32.18
CA ILE A 48 -22.01 49.77 -32.18
C ILE A 48 -21.55 50.40 -33.52
N ALA A 49 -20.38 49.98 -34.03
CA ALA A 49 -19.87 50.47 -35.31
C ALA A 49 -20.81 50.15 -36.48
N ASN A 50 -21.49 49.02 -36.46
CA ASN A 50 -22.40 48.58 -37.51
C ASN A 50 -23.88 49.03 -37.29
N ALA A 51 -24.21 49.67 -36.17
CA ALA A 51 -25.60 50.01 -35.83
C ALA A 51 -26.19 51.13 -36.73
N TYR A 52 -25.37 51.92 -37.40
CA TYR A 52 -25.78 53.02 -38.28
C TYR A 52 -25.70 52.67 -39.77
N LEU A 53 -25.26 51.44 -40.13
CA LEU A 53 -25.14 50.96 -41.49
C LEU A 53 -26.24 49.93 -41.78
N SER A 54 -27.05 50.17 -42.81
CA SER A 54 -28.07 49.21 -43.25
C SER A 54 -27.76 48.71 -44.64
N GLU A 55 -27.76 47.39 -44.79
CA GLU A 55 -27.54 46.76 -46.08
C GLU A 55 -28.75 46.91 -46.99
N ILE A 56 -28.52 47.30 -48.25
CA ILE A 56 -29.55 47.33 -49.29
C ILE A 56 -29.08 46.55 -50.50
N THR A 57 -30.03 46.02 -51.28
CA THR A 57 -29.69 45.32 -52.50
C THR A 57 -29.27 46.33 -53.58
N TYR A 58 -28.45 45.88 -54.56
CA TYR A 58 -28.04 46.72 -55.67
C TYR A 58 -29.24 47.22 -56.48
N ASN A 59 -30.34 46.47 -56.57
CA ASN A 59 -31.57 46.88 -57.24
C ASN A 59 -32.30 48.02 -56.48
N GLU A 60 -32.28 47.98 -55.16
CA GLU A 60 -32.82 49.07 -54.35
C GLU A 60 -31.99 50.36 -54.49
N PHE A 61 -30.63 50.17 -54.53
CA PHE A 61 -29.75 51.31 -54.84
C PHE A 61 -30.05 51.92 -56.19
N GLN A 62 -30.25 51.11 -57.26
CA GLN A 62 -30.66 51.65 -58.58
C GLN A 62 -32.03 52.39 -58.51
N THR A 63 -32.94 51.87 -57.71
CA THR A 63 -34.25 52.52 -57.53
C THR A 63 -34.13 53.90 -56.86
N TYR A 64 -33.24 54.04 -55.86
CA TYR A 64 -32.93 55.33 -55.23
C TYR A 64 -32.24 56.28 -56.20
N LEU A 65 -31.34 55.76 -57.04
CA LEU A 65 -30.67 56.53 -58.09
C LEU A 65 -31.67 57.00 -59.13
N ASP A 66 -32.58 56.16 -59.65
CA ASP A 66 -33.57 56.50 -60.67
C ASP A 66 -34.60 57.55 -60.19
N LYS A 67 -34.86 57.62 -58.85
CA LYS A 67 -35.74 58.58 -58.21
C LYS A 67 -35.05 59.87 -57.79
N ASP A 68 -33.76 60.06 -58.08
CA ASP A 68 -32.96 61.20 -57.63
C ASP A 68 -32.98 61.40 -56.10
N GLU A 69 -32.98 60.28 -55.36
CA GLU A 69 -33.06 60.27 -53.87
C GLU A 69 -31.67 60.16 -53.20
N ILE A 70 -30.59 60.11 -53.95
CA ILE A 70 -29.23 60.02 -53.43
C ILE A 70 -28.61 61.38 -53.24
N ALA A 71 -28.09 61.68 -52.03
CA ALA A 71 -27.41 62.94 -51.73
C ALA A 71 -25.87 62.78 -51.88
N GLU A 72 -25.32 61.73 -51.36
CA GLU A 72 -23.87 61.45 -51.35
C GLU A 72 -23.61 59.97 -51.50
N LEU A 73 -22.52 59.61 -52.23
CA LEU A 73 -22.08 58.25 -52.43
C LEU A 73 -20.57 58.15 -52.18
N GLU A 74 -20.19 57.26 -51.27
CA GLU A 74 -18.80 57.01 -50.99
C GLU A 74 -18.41 55.62 -51.53
N PHE A 75 -17.38 55.58 -52.38
CA PHE A 75 -16.83 54.36 -52.93
C PHE A 75 -15.74 53.84 -51.99
N GLN A 76 -16.03 52.78 -51.27
CA GLN A 76 -15.07 52.05 -50.42
C GLN A 76 -14.47 50.85 -51.18
N SER A 77 -13.47 50.21 -50.64
CA SER A 77 -12.77 49.13 -51.31
C SER A 77 -13.62 47.87 -51.59
N ASP A 78 -14.64 47.60 -50.73
CA ASP A 78 -15.47 46.39 -50.80
C ASP A 78 -16.97 46.70 -51.01
N ARG A 79 -17.39 47.96 -50.82
CA ARG A 79 -18.80 48.41 -50.88
C ARG A 79 -18.95 49.86 -51.30
N MET A 80 -20.15 50.21 -51.64
CA MET A 80 -20.57 51.59 -51.82
C MET A 80 -21.43 52.00 -50.66
N VAL A 81 -21.10 53.12 -49.98
CA VAL A 81 -21.90 53.68 -48.88
C VAL A 81 -22.73 54.85 -49.43
N ILE A 82 -24.01 54.87 -49.14
CA ILE A 82 -25.01 55.74 -49.78
C ILE A 82 -25.69 56.55 -48.67
N LEU A 83 -25.70 57.84 -48.84
CA LEU A 83 -26.53 58.73 -48.01
C LEU A 83 -27.72 59.27 -48.88
N THR A 84 -28.94 59.00 -48.47
CA THR A 84 -30.11 59.49 -49.17
C THR A 84 -30.39 60.92 -48.82
N ARG A 85 -31.05 61.68 -49.70
CA ARG A 85 -31.41 63.10 -49.49
C ARG A 85 -32.30 63.30 -48.28
N ASP A 86 -33.11 62.32 -47.92
CA ASP A 86 -33.96 62.39 -46.73
C ASP A 86 -33.20 62.18 -45.42
N GLU A 87 -32.23 61.31 -45.45
CA GLU A 87 -31.32 61.09 -44.31
C GLU A 87 -30.32 62.25 -44.14
N ALA A 88 -29.89 62.90 -45.25
CA ALA A 88 -29.01 64.10 -45.24
C ALA A 88 -29.62 65.28 -44.51
N LYS A 89 -30.94 65.35 -44.41
CA LYS A 89 -31.69 66.44 -43.67
C LYS A 89 -31.64 66.28 -42.18
N LYS A 90 -31.23 65.11 -41.68
CA LYS A 90 -31.13 64.76 -40.22
C LYS A 90 -29.76 65.17 -39.66
N PRO A 91 -29.67 65.41 -38.34
CA PRO A 91 -28.36 65.62 -37.72
C PRO A 91 -27.45 64.44 -37.96
N SER A 92 -26.16 64.63 -38.19
CA SER A 92 -25.21 63.63 -38.52
C SER A 92 -25.18 62.42 -37.54
N SER A 93 -25.55 62.63 -36.27
CA SER A 93 -25.63 61.58 -35.27
C SER A 93 -26.85 60.66 -35.37
N GLN A 94 -27.80 60.98 -36.25
CA GLN A 94 -29.06 60.25 -36.45
C GLN A 94 -29.27 59.82 -37.90
N GLN A 95 -28.32 60.12 -38.78
CA GLN A 95 -28.31 59.69 -40.18
C GLN A 95 -28.12 58.18 -40.27
N ARG A 96 -28.90 57.52 -41.09
CA ARG A 96 -28.70 56.12 -41.47
C ARG A 96 -28.00 56.13 -42.81
N LEU A 97 -26.85 55.41 -42.82
CA LEU A 97 -26.12 55.17 -44.03
C LEU A 97 -26.54 53.81 -44.59
N TYR A 98 -26.72 53.74 -45.88
CA TYR A 98 -27.01 52.50 -46.57
C TYR A 98 -25.73 52.01 -47.27
N TYR A 99 -25.54 50.70 -47.40
CA TYR A 99 -24.44 50.20 -48.19
C TYR A 99 -24.87 49.04 -49.10
N THR A 100 -24.20 48.92 -50.23
CA THR A 100 -24.37 47.84 -51.17
C THR A 100 -23.02 47.42 -51.76
N GLY A 101 -22.88 46.15 -52.20
CA GLY A 101 -21.68 45.65 -52.83
C GLY A 101 -21.58 46.07 -54.31
N TYR A 102 -20.37 45.91 -54.86
CA TYR A 102 -20.13 46.08 -56.29
C TYR A 102 -20.61 44.87 -57.08
N ILE A 103 -21.12 45.09 -58.32
CA ILE A 103 -21.33 43.97 -59.26
C ILE A 103 -19.96 43.60 -59.87
N PRO A 104 -19.50 42.37 -59.69
CA PRO A 104 -18.22 41.98 -60.28
C PRO A 104 -18.20 42.10 -61.81
N ASN A 105 -17.09 42.61 -62.34
CA ASN A 105 -16.83 42.77 -63.79
C ASN A 105 -17.77 43.73 -64.57
N VAL A 106 -18.42 44.63 -63.90
CA VAL A 106 -19.16 45.73 -64.56
C VAL A 106 -18.38 47.04 -64.38
N SER A 107 -18.16 47.78 -65.49
CA SER A 107 -17.54 49.11 -65.41
C SER A 107 -18.48 50.07 -64.73
N ASN A 108 -17.95 50.88 -63.79
CA ASN A 108 -18.74 51.89 -63.07
C ASN A 108 -18.85 53.23 -63.87
N ASP A 109 -18.42 53.26 -65.12
CA ASP A 109 -18.43 54.51 -65.92
C ASP A 109 -19.86 54.98 -66.19
N ASP A 110 -20.76 54.10 -66.57
CA ASP A 110 -22.17 54.36 -66.73
C ASP A 110 -22.85 54.89 -65.44
N LEU A 111 -22.40 54.35 -64.27
CA LEU A 111 -22.88 54.80 -62.97
C LEU A 111 -22.41 56.22 -62.63
N LYS A 112 -21.15 56.53 -62.96
CA LYS A 112 -20.62 57.89 -62.78
C LYS A 112 -21.34 58.93 -63.64
N ASP A 113 -21.54 58.62 -64.91
CA ASP A 113 -22.26 59.49 -65.81
C ASP A 113 -23.69 59.79 -65.31
N ARG A 114 -24.33 58.81 -64.69
CA ARG A 114 -25.66 58.97 -64.10
C ARG A 114 -25.63 59.79 -62.79
N LEU A 115 -24.60 59.60 -61.98
CA LEU A 115 -24.40 60.38 -60.74
C LEU A 115 -24.11 61.86 -61.07
N ASP A 116 -23.27 62.12 -62.07
CA ASP A 116 -22.94 63.45 -62.53
C ASP A 116 -24.18 64.17 -63.09
N ALA A 117 -25.04 63.47 -63.88
CA ALA A 117 -26.28 64.02 -64.43
C ALA A 117 -27.30 64.42 -63.35
N GLN A 118 -27.29 63.79 -62.15
CA GLN A 118 -28.12 64.02 -61.01
C GLN A 118 -27.52 64.98 -59.95
N GLY A 119 -26.22 65.34 -60.15
CA GLY A 119 -25.52 66.26 -59.25
C GLY A 119 -25.27 65.62 -57.85
N VAL A 120 -25.07 64.28 -57.81
CA VAL A 120 -24.75 63.57 -56.59
C VAL A 120 -23.28 63.77 -56.28
N GLU A 121 -22.93 64.18 -55.07
CA GLU A 121 -21.57 64.25 -54.62
C GLU A 121 -21.04 62.80 -54.37
N TYR A 122 -19.95 62.46 -55.00
CA TYR A 122 -19.33 61.16 -54.73
C TYR A 122 -17.83 61.29 -54.43
N ASN A 123 -17.41 60.54 -53.40
CA ASN A 123 -16.07 60.52 -52.90
C ASN A 123 -15.52 59.08 -52.93
N THR A 124 -14.19 58.96 -52.93
CA THR A 124 -13.52 57.70 -52.67
C THR A 124 -12.81 57.76 -51.34
N GLU A 125 -12.92 56.69 -50.57
CA GLU A 125 -12.22 56.58 -49.28
C GLU A 125 -10.70 56.75 -49.50
N ILE A 126 -10.15 57.79 -48.86
CA ILE A 126 -8.68 57.91 -48.77
C ILE A 126 -8.26 57.02 -47.60
N VAL A 127 -7.88 55.80 -47.91
CA VAL A 127 -7.31 54.88 -46.88
C VAL A 127 -5.97 55.47 -46.45
N GLU A 128 -5.97 56.26 -45.38
CA GLU A 128 -4.76 56.55 -44.65
C GLU A 128 -4.27 55.21 -44.06
N GLN A 129 -3.32 54.56 -44.73
CA GLN A 129 -2.68 53.38 -44.18
C GLN A 129 -1.98 53.78 -42.89
N ALA A 130 -2.60 53.51 -41.74
CA ALA A 130 -1.91 53.55 -40.47
C ALA A 130 -0.67 52.66 -40.62
N SER A 131 0.51 53.20 -40.29
CA SER A 131 1.78 52.50 -40.44
C SER A 131 1.61 51.06 -39.96
N PRO A 132 1.98 50.04 -40.76
CA PRO A 132 1.86 48.62 -40.35
C PRO A 132 2.52 48.33 -38.99
N ILE A 133 3.52 49.13 -38.64
CA ILE A 133 4.22 49.08 -37.33
C ILE A 133 3.28 49.55 -36.20
N VAL A 134 2.55 50.65 -36.41
CA VAL A 134 1.64 51.17 -35.37
C VAL A 134 0.47 50.20 -35.13
N THR A 135 -0.07 49.64 -36.22
CA THR A 135 -1.13 48.63 -36.14
C THR A 135 -0.63 47.37 -35.43
N PHE A 136 0.55 46.89 -35.72
CA PHE A 136 1.16 45.75 -35.05
C PHE A 136 1.41 46.01 -33.57
N VAL A 137 1.95 47.17 -33.23
CA VAL A 137 2.22 47.56 -31.81
C VAL A 137 0.94 47.64 -31.02
N VAL A 138 -0.10 48.27 -31.55
CA VAL A 138 -1.36 48.46 -30.84
C VAL A 138 -2.17 47.17 -30.73
N THR A 139 -2.20 46.38 -31.79
CA THR A 139 -3.03 45.16 -31.85
C THR A 139 -2.38 43.96 -31.17
N TRP A 140 -1.06 43.83 -31.21
CA TRP A 140 -0.37 42.66 -30.72
C TRP A 140 0.55 42.93 -29.54
N LEU A 141 1.36 43.98 -29.58
CA LEU A 141 2.38 44.22 -28.57
C LEU A 141 1.81 44.88 -27.29
N LEU A 142 0.90 45.82 -27.43
CA LEU A 142 0.31 46.51 -26.29
C LEU A 142 -0.50 45.58 -25.37
N PRO A 143 -1.38 44.69 -25.87
CA PRO A 143 -2.08 43.71 -25.04
C PRO A 143 -1.12 42.75 -24.30
N VAL A 144 -0.02 42.33 -24.94
CA VAL A 144 1.00 41.47 -24.33
C VAL A 144 1.71 42.20 -23.20
N ILE A 145 2.05 43.48 -23.39
CA ILE A 145 2.69 44.30 -22.35
C ILE A 145 1.76 44.51 -21.17
N ILE A 146 0.47 44.81 -21.43
CA ILE A 146 -0.53 44.98 -20.38
C ILE A 146 -0.74 43.68 -19.62
N MET A 147 -0.82 42.54 -20.32
CA MET A 147 -0.93 41.21 -19.71
C MET A 147 0.30 40.87 -18.83
N TYR A 148 1.49 41.18 -19.33
CA TYR A 148 2.74 40.99 -18.57
C TYR A 148 2.80 41.89 -17.34
N ALA A 149 2.38 43.13 -17.43
CA ALA A 149 2.32 44.08 -16.31
C ALA A 149 1.30 43.62 -15.24
N LEU A 150 0.12 43.18 -15.67
CA LEU A 150 -0.91 42.62 -14.79
C LEU A 150 -0.42 41.32 -14.11
N PHE A 151 0.21 40.42 -14.87
CA PHE A 151 0.79 39.20 -14.36
C PHE A 151 1.91 39.49 -13.35
N SER A 152 2.79 40.46 -13.67
CA SER A 152 3.85 40.91 -12.77
C SER A 152 3.31 41.51 -11.46
N LEU A 153 2.24 42.31 -11.53
CA LEU A 153 1.56 42.86 -10.37
C LEU A 153 0.88 41.77 -9.51
N LEU A 154 0.22 40.82 -10.15
CA LEU A 154 -0.37 39.65 -9.48
C LEU A 154 0.71 38.78 -8.81
N MET A 155 1.82 38.51 -9.49
CA MET A 155 2.94 37.77 -8.95
C MET A 155 3.63 38.51 -7.78
N ARG A 156 3.76 39.84 -7.83
CA ARG A 156 4.27 40.64 -6.70
C ARG A 156 3.33 40.61 -5.49
N GLY A 157 2.03 40.51 -5.71
CA GLY A 157 1.03 40.34 -4.65
C GLY A 157 1.07 38.96 -4.00
N MET A 158 1.34 37.91 -4.80
CA MET A 158 1.48 36.53 -4.34
C MET A 158 2.80 36.29 -3.58
N THR A 159 3.92 36.85 -4.03
CA THR A 159 5.22 36.71 -3.37
C THR A 159 5.28 37.39 -2.00
N LYS A 160 4.50 38.44 -1.75
CA LYS A 160 4.38 39.06 -0.40
C LYS A 160 3.50 38.25 0.57
N ARG A 161 2.62 37.37 0.09
CA ARG A 161 1.77 36.50 0.93
C ARG A 161 2.29 35.07 1.08
N MET A 162 3.08 34.56 0.12
CA MET A 162 3.82 33.32 0.21
C MET A 162 5.27 33.68 0.49
N GLY A 163 5.65 33.82 1.75
CA GLY A 163 7.01 34.13 2.18
C GLY A 163 8.04 33.07 1.74
N GLY A 164 8.48 33.15 0.47
CA GLY A 164 9.48 32.27 -0.10
C GLY A 164 9.57 32.50 -1.61
N GLY A 165 10.67 33.11 -2.06
CA GLY A 165 10.97 33.28 -3.48
C GLY A 165 11.10 31.97 -4.21
N ILE A 166 11.08 32.01 -5.56
CA ILE A 166 11.34 30.88 -6.50
C ILE A 166 12.66 30.13 -6.21
N GLY A 167 13.51 30.63 -5.31
CA GLY A 167 14.66 29.93 -4.74
C GLY A 167 14.33 28.87 -3.68
N GLY A 168 13.07 28.76 -3.19
CA GLY A 168 12.64 27.79 -2.17
C GLY A 168 12.11 26.44 -2.69
N ILE A 169 12.22 26.15 -3.98
CA ILE A 169 11.89 24.84 -4.53
C ILE A 169 12.88 23.75 -4.04
N GLY A 170 14.01 24.16 -3.47
CA GLY A 170 15.01 23.24 -2.90
C GLY A 170 14.93 23.05 -1.37
N GLU A 171 14.14 23.83 -0.64
CA GLU A 171 13.92 23.57 0.78
C GLU A 171 12.76 22.58 0.94
N SER A 172 13.11 21.31 0.93
CA SER A 172 12.21 20.23 1.26
C SER A 172 11.72 20.41 2.69
N LYS A 173 10.44 20.73 2.87
CA LYS A 173 9.74 20.53 4.15
C LYS A 173 9.45 19.03 4.35
N ALA A 174 10.45 18.18 4.15
CA ALA A 174 10.36 16.81 4.59
C ALA A 174 10.16 16.85 6.09
N LYS A 175 9.10 16.24 6.59
CA LYS A 175 8.94 15.97 8.01
C LYS A 175 9.99 14.92 8.40
N VAL A 176 11.22 15.35 8.60
CA VAL A 176 12.21 14.55 9.30
C VAL A 176 11.70 14.46 10.73
N TYR A 177 11.25 13.28 11.12
CA TYR A 177 10.80 13.04 12.48
C TYR A 177 12.03 12.91 13.37
N MET A 178 12.41 14.01 14.00
CA MET A 178 13.42 13.98 15.04
C MET A 178 12.73 13.76 16.39
N GLU A 179 12.95 12.60 16.98
CA GLU A 179 12.58 12.30 18.35
C GLU A 179 13.81 12.57 19.25
N LYS A 180 13.73 13.54 20.15
CA LYS A 180 14.83 13.84 21.09
C LYS A 180 15.08 12.70 22.07
N SER A 181 14.04 11.93 22.41
CA SER A 181 14.07 10.72 23.22
C SER A 181 12.95 9.83 22.75
N THR A 182 13.25 8.58 22.46
CA THR A 182 12.25 7.61 21.97
C THR A 182 11.38 7.05 23.09
N GLY A 183 11.84 7.14 24.35
CA GLY A 183 11.17 6.54 25.52
C GLY A 183 11.11 5.00 25.48
N VAL A 184 11.71 4.37 24.48
CA VAL A 184 11.75 2.90 24.27
C VAL A 184 13.15 2.40 24.56
N THR A 185 13.28 1.31 25.32
CA THR A 185 14.55 0.70 25.71
C THR A 185 14.59 -0.78 25.32
N PHE A 186 15.70 -1.47 25.50
CA PHE A 186 15.79 -2.91 25.28
C PHE A 186 14.88 -3.75 26.18
N ALA A 187 14.38 -3.18 27.28
CA ALA A 187 13.38 -3.82 28.15
C ALA A 187 11.99 -3.93 27.47
N ASP A 188 11.72 -3.07 26.48
CA ASP A 188 10.47 -3.07 25.71
C ASP A 188 10.55 -3.96 24.45
N VAL A 189 11.75 -4.48 24.14
CA VAL A 189 11.98 -5.40 23.03
C VAL A 189 12.22 -6.79 23.62
N ALA A 190 11.44 -7.78 23.22
CA ALA A 190 11.57 -9.16 23.67
C ALA A 190 11.97 -10.10 22.53
N GLY A 191 12.68 -11.18 22.88
CA GLY A 191 12.98 -12.29 21.97
C GLY A 191 13.88 -11.96 20.77
N GLN A 192 14.81 -11.04 20.92
CA GLN A 192 15.79 -10.65 19.92
C GLN A 192 17.19 -10.48 20.55
N ASP A 193 17.59 -11.48 21.34
CA ASP A 193 18.75 -11.33 22.22
C ASP A 193 20.06 -11.22 21.42
N GLU A 194 20.24 -11.99 20.33
CA GLU A 194 21.41 -11.92 19.46
C GLU A 194 21.50 -10.59 18.70
N ALA A 195 20.34 -10.07 18.26
CA ALA A 195 20.27 -8.75 17.62
C ALA A 195 20.59 -7.63 18.60
N LYS A 196 20.11 -7.71 19.85
CA LYS A 196 20.44 -6.78 20.93
C LYS A 196 21.92 -6.78 21.24
N GLU A 197 22.53 -7.97 21.41
CA GLU A 197 23.95 -8.10 21.69
C GLU A 197 24.79 -7.42 20.61
N SER A 198 24.47 -7.65 19.35
CA SER A 198 25.14 -6.98 18.21
C SER A 198 24.98 -5.46 18.23
N LEU A 199 23.88 -4.95 18.78
CA LEU A 199 23.59 -3.51 18.85
C LEU A 199 24.19 -2.83 20.09
N VAL A 200 24.47 -3.57 21.17
CA VAL A 200 25.15 -3.06 22.38
C VAL A 200 26.52 -2.49 22.04
N GLU A 201 27.27 -3.10 21.11
CA GLU A 201 28.54 -2.56 20.64
C GLU A 201 28.38 -1.18 20.00
N ILE A 202 27.29 -0.95 19.27
CA ILE A 202 27.00 0.35 18.65
C ILE A 202 26.68 1.40 19.73
N ILE A 203 25.97 1.01 20.79
CA ILE A 203 25.66 1.88 21.93
C ILE A 203 26.93 2.22 22.70
N ASP A 204 27.80 1.24 23.02
CA ASP A 204 29.08 1.50 23.68
C ASP A 204 29.96 2.45 22.87
N PHE A 205 29.98 2.29 21.54
CA PHE A 205 30.68 3.23 20.67
C PHE A 205 30.13 4.67 20.74
N LEU A 206 28.79 4.84 20.70
CA LEU A 206 28.19 6.18 20.79
C LEU A 206 28.57 6.88 22.10
N HIS A 207 28.74 6.11 23.17
CA HIS A 207 29.16 6.64 24.48
C HIS A 207 30.66 6.83 24.61
N ASN A 208 31.47 5.91 24.07
CA ASN A 208 32.90 5.79 24.30
C ASN A 208 33.72 5.69 23.00
N PRO A 209 33.60 6.64 22.04
CA PRO A 209 34.28 6.55 20.74
C PRO A 209 35.82 6.50 20.85
N GLN A 210 36.39 7.15 21.87
CA GLN A 210 37.83 7.20 22.09
C GLN A 210 38.43 5.82 22.45
N LYS A 211 37.69 4.96 23.14
CA LYS A 211 38.11 3.59 23.49
C LYS A 211 38.44 2.77 22.24
N TYR A 212 37.62 2.90 21.22
CA TYR A 212 37.78 2.18 19.95
C TYR A 212 38.90 2.81 19.09
N ALA A 213 38.96 4.14 19.05
CA ALA A 213 40.01 4.84 18.34
C ALA A 213 41.42 4.53 18.90
N ALA A 214 41.55 4.34 20.21
CA ALA A 214 42.85 4.04 20.87
C ALA A 214 43.45 2.68 20.43
N ILE A 215 42.61 1.74 20.02
CA ILE A 215 43.04 0.42 19.56
C ILE A 215 43.14 0.38 18.02
N GLY A 216 42.71 1.46 17.33
CA GLY A 216 42.66 1.51 15.86
C GLY A 216 41.45 0.77 15.25
N ALA A 217 40.44 0.41 16.05
CA ALA A 217 39.24 -0.21 15.58
C ALA A 217 38.40 0.81 14.75
N LYS A 218 38.01 0.38 13.55
CA LYS A 218 37.08 1.16 12.71
C LYS A 218 35.69 0.57 12.90
N LEU A 219 34.79 1.36 13.44
CA LEU A 219 33.40 0.93 13.54
C LEU A 219 32.65 1.01 12.22
N PRO A 220 31.65 0.15 12.04
CA PRO A 220 30.78 0.25 10.91
C PRO A 220 30.05 1.60 10.92
N LYS A 221 30.01 2.28 9.78
CA LYS A 221 29.26 3.54 9.64
C LYS A 221 27.76 3.31 9.76
N GLY A 222 27.31 2.11 9.39
CA GLY A 222 25.91 1.72 9.44
C GLY A 222 25.69 0.23 9.66
N ALA A 223 24.54 -0.10 10.23
CA ALA A 223 24.06 -1.47 10.35
C ALA A 223 22.72 -1.65 9.63
N LEU A 224 22.53 -2.80 9.00
CA LEU A 224 21.33 -3.17 8.30
C LEU A 224 20.55 -4.21 9.12
N LEU A 225 19.36 -3.87 9.58
CA LEU A 225 18.41 -4.76 10.22
C LEU A 225 17.65 -5.53 9.14
N VAL A 226 17.78 -6.85 9.13
CA VAL A 226 17.21 -7.74 8.11
C VAL A 226 16.31 -8.77 8.76
N GLY A 227 15.12 -8.98 8.21
CA GLY A 227 14.21 -10.01 8.72
C GLY A 227 12.79 -9.86 8.22
N PRO A 228 11.90 -10.79 8.58
CA PRO A 228 10.48 -10.75 8.17
C PRO A 228 9.76 -9.48 8.63
N PRO A 229 8.67 -9.10 7.96
CA PRO A 229 7.83 -8.00 8.45
C PRO A 229 7.24 -8.35 9.83
N GLY A 230 7.03 -7.33 10.67
CA GLY A 230 6.44 -7.53 12.00
C GLY A 230 7.37 -8.07 13.10
N THR A 231 8.66 -8.32 12.81
CA THR A 231 9.63 -8.81 13.82
C THR A 231 10.16 -7.74 14.76
N GLY A 232 9.79 -6.46 14.54
CA GLY A 232 10.14 -5.37 15.45
C GLY A 232 11.40 -4.59 15.08
N LYS A 233 11.86 -4.61 13.83
CA LYS A 233 13.06 -3.90 13.35
C LYS A 233 13.04 -2.42 13.70
N THR A 234 11.95 -1.73 13.43
CA THR A 234 11.76 -0.30 13.75
C THR A 234 11.74 -0.06 15.27
N LEU A 235 11.11 -0.96 16.04
CA LEU A 235 11.09 -0.90 17.50
C LEU A 235 12.50 -1.08 18.07
N LEU A 236 13.27 -2.03 17.54
CA LEU A 236 14.63 -2.29 17.95
C LEU A 236 15.55 -1.08 17.66
N ALA A 237 15.41 -0.43 16.51
CA ALA A 237 16.15 0.79 16.18
C ALA A 237 15.83 1.94 17.16
N LYS A 238 14.54 2.10 17.53
CA LYS A 238 14.13 3.07 18.55
C LYS A 238 14.69 2.74 19.94
N ALA A 239 14.74 1.46 20.28
CA ALA A 239 15.29 0.98 21.55
C ALA A 239 16.79 1.26 21.64
N VAL A 240 17.55 1.10 20.55
CA VAL A 240 18.98 1.47 20.51
C VAL A 240 19.18 2.96 20.81
N ALA A 241 18.37 3.83 20.21
CA ALA A 241 18.46 5.25 20.44
C ALA A 241 18.06 5.66 21.86
N GLY A 242 17.04 4.99 22.43
CA GLY A 242 16.63 5.22 23.81
C GLY A 242 17.66 4.74 24.83
N GLU A 243 18.25 3.58 24.61
CA GLU A 243 19.31 3.02 25.44
C GLU A 243 20.57 3.88 25.38
N ALA A 244 20.94 4.35 24.18
CA ALA A 244 22.04 5.28 23.97
C ALA A 244 21.73 6.72 24.44
N SER A 245 20.47 7.03 24.74
CA SER A 245 20.02 8.39 25.10
C SER A 245 20.41 9.47 24.07
N VAL A 246 20.36 9.14 22.79
CA VAL A 246 20.71 10.05 21.69
C VAL A 246 19.48 10.40 20.83
N PRO A 247 19.49 11.54 20.12
CA PRO A 247 18.45 11.91 19.17
C PRO A 247 18.28 10.85 18.06
N PHE A 248 17.02 10.56 17.73
CA PHE A 248 16.64 9.58 16.73
C PHE A 248 15.97 10.27 15.55
N PHE A 249 16.54 10.12 14.36
CA PHE A 249 15.99 10.62 13.11
C PHE A 249 15.41 9.44 12.33
N SER A 250 14.09 9.41 12.16
CA SER A 250 13.41 8.32 11.44
C SER A 250 12.82 8.83 10.13
N ILE A 251 13.04 8.08 9.06
CA ILE A 251 12.47 8.31 7.74
C ILE A 251 12.21 6.97 7.05
N SER A 252 11.14 6.89 6.24
CA SER A 252 10.92 5.75 5.35
C SER A 252 11.68 5.92 4.04
N GLY A 253 12.21 4.84 3.48
CA GLY A 253 12.81 4.83 2.15
C GLY A 253 11.84 5.34 1.07
N SER A 254 10.54 5.10 1.24
CA SER A 254 9.50 5.62 0.37
C SER A 254 9.36 7.14 0.38
N ASP A 255 9.71 7.81 1.50
CA ASP A 255 9.67 9.26 1.62
C ASP A 255 10.72 9.98 0.75
N PHE A 256 11.72 9.25 0.28
CA PHE A 256 12.72 9.77 -0.64
C PHE A 256 12.30 9.65 -2.11
N VAL A 257 11.25 8.88 -2.41
CA VAL A 257 10.77 8.69 -3.79
C VAL A 257 9.73 9.75 -4.11
N GLU A 258 10.07 10.68 -5.00
CA GLU A 258 9.20 11.79 -5.41
C GLU A 258 9.05 11.83 -6.93
N MET A 259 8.04 12.53 -7.43
CA MET A 259 7.85 12.71 -8.89
C MET A 259 8.85 13.69 -9.53
N PHE A 260 9.51 14.53 -8.72
CA PHE A 260 10.42 15.56 -9.20
C PHE A 260 11.89 15.16 -8.95
N VAL A 261 12.65 15.08 -10.01
CA VAL A 261 14.08 14.72 -9.98
C VAL A 261 14.87 15.67 -9.06
N GLY A 262 15.65 15.09 -8.15
CA GLY A 262 16.53 15.82 -7.24
C GLY A 262 15.93 16.18 -5.87
N VAL A 263 14.62 16.05 -5.67
CA VAL A 263 13.98 16.32 -4.36
C VAL A 263 14.40 15.27 -3.34
N GLY A 264 14.39 13.98 -3.70
CA GLY A 264 14.85 12.89 -2.84
C GLY A 264 16.31 13.06 -2.41
N ALA A 265 17.18 13.39 -3.35
CA ALA A 265 18.59 13.66 -3.06
C ALA A 265 18.79 14.87 -2.10
N SER A 266 17.97 15.91 -2.23
CA SER A 266 18.00 17.04 -1.29
C SER A 266 17.58 16.63 0.12
N ARG A 267 16.53 15.79 0.25
CA ARG A 267 16.08 15.26 1.55
C ARG A 267 17.15 14.43 2.25
N VAL A 268 17.86 13.59 1.50
CA VAL A 268 18.99 12.83 2.04
C VAL A 268 20.03 13.77 2.62
N ARG A 269 20.45 14.78 1.87
CA ARG A 269 21.44 15.75 2.32
C ARG A 269 21.00 16.51 3.57
N ASP A 270 19.74 16.97 3.58
CA ASP A 270 19.17 17.72 4.71
C ASP A 270 19.11 16.86 5.97
N LEU A 271 18.72 15.58 5.85
CA LEU A 271 18.69 14.63 6.96
C LEU A 271 20.08 14.47 7.60
N PHE A 272 21.11 14.21 6.79
CA PHE A 272 22.48 14.04 7.27
C PHE A 272 23.04 15.33 7.91
N GLN A 273 22.76 16.49 7.32
CA GLN A 273 23.14 17.77 7.88
C GLN A 273 22.46 18.07 9.22
N GLN A 274 21.19 17.72 9.37
CA GLN A 274 20.47 17.89 10.64
C GLN A 274 21.02 16.97 11.72
N ALA A 275 21.25 15.71 11.42
CA ALA A 275 21.84 14.76 12.36
C ALA A 275 23.24 15.17 12.79
N ALA A 276 24.07 15.65 11.86
CA ALA A 276 25.43 16.13 12.16
C ALA A 276 25.45 17.32 13.11
N LYS A 277 24.43 18.19 13.10
CA LYS A 277 24.34 19.37 14.01
C LYS A 277 24.05 18.99 15.46
N VAL A 278 23.46 17.84 15.70
CA VAL A 278 23.02 17.37 17.03
C VAL A 278 23.72 16.08 17.46
N ALA A 279 24.83 15.74 16.81
CA ALA A 279 25.60 14.54 17.14
C ALA A 279 26.03 14.55 18.63
N PRO A 280 26.05 13.38 19.34
CA PRO A 280 25.78 12.05 18.79
C PRO A 280 24.30 11.81 18.47
N ALA A 281 24.00 11.07 17.38
CA ALA A 281 22.65 10.83 16.91
C ALA A 281 22.54 9.52 16.12
N ILE A 282 21.34 8.97 16.00
CA ILE A 282 21.04 7.82 15.15
C ILE A 282 20.13 8.26 14.00
N ILE A 283 20.52 7.94 12.77
CA ILE A 283 19.67 8.03 11.58
C ILE A 283 19.11 6.63 11.32
N PHE A 284 17.79 6.51 11.22
CA PHE A 284 17.12 5.27 10.88
C PHE A 284 16.35 5.43 9.56
N ILE A 285 16.63 4.54 8.61
CA ILE A 285 15.98 4.48 7.31
C ILE A 285 15.19 3.16 7.25
N ASP A 286 13.88 3.24 7.39
CA ASP A 286 13.01 2.07 7.24
C ASP A 286 12.75 1.80 5.75
N GLU A 287 12.48 0.53 5.41
CA GLU A 287 12.19 0.13 4.03
C GLU A 287 13.23 0.65 3.01
N ILE A 288 14.51 0.51 3.32
CA ILE A 288 15.60 1.04 2.47
C ILE A 288 15.56 0.45 1.04
N ASP A 289 14.93 -0.68 0.85
CA ASP A 289 14.73 -1.33 -0.45
C ASP A 289 13.85 -0.50 -1.41
N ALA A 290 13.09 0.48 -0.90
CA ALA A 290 12.35 1.43 -1.76
C ALA A 290 13.29 2.26 -2.66
N ILE A 291 14.49 2.61 -2.17
CA ILE A 291 15.50 3.40 -2.90
C ILE A 291 16.73 2.58 -3.29
N GLY A 292 17.03 1.52 -2.53
CA GLY A 292 18.26 0.73 -2.65
C GLY A 292 18.22 -0.42 -3.63
N ARG A 293 17.26 -0.50 -4.55
CA ARG A 293 17.04 -1.61 -5.45
C ARG A 293 18.11 -1.72 -6.53
N THR A 294 18.54 -2.96 -6.86
CA THR A 294 19.48 -3.27 -7.95
C THR A 294 18.92 -2.81 -9.31
N ARG A 295 19.82 -2.41 -10.20
CA ARG A 295 19.50 -1.92 -11.56
C ARG A 295 18.97 -3.04 -12.44
N ASP A 296 17.68 -3.09 -12.68
CA ASP A 296 17.10 -3.90 -13.76
C ASP A 296 17.01 -3.04 -15.02
N SER A 297 17.85 -3.35 -16.00
CA SER A 297 18.15 -2.55 -17.20
C SER A 297 17.02 -2.51 -18.25
N LYS A 298 15.76 -2.89 -17.95
CA LYS A 298 14.72 -3.08 -18.97
C LYS A 298 13.59 -2.04 -19.03
N PHE A 299 13.49 -1.12 -18.07
CA PHE A 299 12.46 -0.06 -18.15
C PHE A 299 13.03 1.29 -17.70
N GLY A 300 13.20 2.20 -18.64
CA GLY A 300 13.55 3.60 -18.39
C GLY A 300 12.48 4.30 -17.54
N GLY A 301 12.85 4.80 -16.36
CA GLY A 301 11.97 5.50 -15.43
C GLY A 301 12.50 5.63 -14.00
N ASN A 302 13.76 5.25 -13.73
CA ASN A 302 14.31 5.20 -12.38
C ASN A 302 15.37 6.28 -12.05
N ASP A 303 15.53 7.31 -12.89
CA ASP A 303 16.59 8.32 -12.74
C ASP A 303 16.59 9.00 -11.36
N GLU A 304 15.41 9.24 -10.78
CA GLU A 304 15.28 9.88 -9.47
C GLU A 304 15.72 8.97 -8.32
N ARG A 305 15.30 7.70 -8.36
CA ARG A 305 15.73 6.72 -7.33
C ARG A 305 17.23 6.51 -7.37
N GLU A 306 17.80 6.41 -8.56
CA GLU A 306 19.24 6.24 -8.75
C GLU A 306 20.01 7.47 -8.26
N GLN A 307 19.52 8.68 -8.56
CA GLN A 307 20.12 9.91 -8.05
C GLN A 307 20.04 9.99 -6.52
N THR A 308 18.93 9.60 -5.93
CA THR A 308 18.74 9.56 -4.48
C THR A 308 19.64 8.51 -3.83
N LEU A 309 19.75 7.32 -4.41
CA LEU A 309 20.68 6.28 -3.95
C LEU A 309 22.13 6.76 -4.02
N ASN A 310 22.54 7.35 -5.13
CA ASN A 310 23.89 7.88 -5.29
C ASN A 310 24.19 9.00 -4.28
N GLN A 311 23.22 9.86 -3.97
CA GLN A 311 23.37 10.86 -2.92
C GLN A 311 23.49 10.21 -1.55
N LEU A 312 22.67 9.19 -1.23
CA LEU A 312 22.77 8.44 0.03
C LEU A 312 24.15 7.80 0.18
N LEU A 313 24.67 7.16 -0.86
CA LEU A 313 26.00 6.58 -0.88
C LEU A 313 27.08 7.64 -0.65
N ALA A 314 26.96 8.80 -1.30
CA ALA A 314 27.90 9.92 -1.14
C ALA A 314 27.88 10.49 0.29
N GLU A 315 26.70 10.63 0.91
CA GLU A 315 26.58 11.10 2.30
C GLU A 315 27.18 10.08 3.29
N ILE A 316 26.91 8.77 3.11
CA ILE A 316 27.50 7.71 3.95
C ILE A 316 29.04 7.69 3.79
N ASP A 317 29.55 7.79 2.58
CA ASP A 317 31.00 7.76 2.32
C ASP A 317 31.70 9.00 2.87
N GLY A 318 31.08 10.19 2.67
CA GLY A 318 31.59 11.49 3.14
C GLY A 318 31.42 11.71 4.65
N PHE A 319 30.69 10.84 5.32
CA PHE A 319 30.40 11.00 6.73
C PHE A 319 31.57 10.52 7.61
N ASP A 320 31.96 11.39 8.56
CA ASP A 320 32.99 11.08 9.53
C ASP A 320 32.35 10.39 10.75
N SER A 321 32.58 9.08 10.89
CA SER A 321 32.07 8.28 12.01
C SER A 321 32.58 8.78 13.38
N SER A 322 33.71 9.51 13.43
CA SER A 322 34.23 10.07 14.66
C SER A 322 33.30 11.11 15.29
N LYS A 323 32.38 11.68 14.52
CA LYS A 323 31.38 12.65 15.00
C LYS A 323 30.22 12.03 15.78
N GLY A 324 30.17 10.70 15.95
CA GLY A 324 29.17 10.02 16.76
C GLY A 324 27.79 9.90 16.11
N VAL A 325 27.69 9.91 14.77
CA VAL A 325 26.42 9.56 14.11
C VAL A 325 26.51 8.14 13.56
N VAL A 326 25.49 7.34 13.84
CA VAL A 326 25.34 5.98 13.34
C VAL A 326 24.09 5.88 12.48
N ILE A 327 24.20 5.13 11.38
CA ILE A 327 23.09 4.93 10.45
C ILE A 327 22.58 3.51 10.64
N LEU A 328 21.29 3.37 10.96
CA LEU A 328 20.58 2.10 10.96
C LEU A 328 19.65 2.08 9.77
N ALA A 329 19.57 0.98 9.05
CA ALA A 329 18.58 0.78 8.01
C ALA A 329 17.83 -0.53 8.26
N ALA A 330 16.59 -0.62 7.79
CA ALA A 330 15.80 -1.83 7.87
C ALA A 330 15.25 -2.24 6.50
N THR A 331 15.21 -3.55 6.24
CA THR A 331 14.60 -4.14 5.05
C THR A 331 14.05 -5.52 5.32
N ASN A 332 13.01 -5.88 4.60
CA ASN A 332 12.50 -7.25 4.51
C ASN A 332 13.08 -8.00 3.29
N ARG A 333 13.80 -7.31 2.41
CA ARG A 333 14.25 -7.81 1.11
C ARG A 333 15.73 -7.50 0.85
N PRO A 334 16.65 -8.11 1.61
CA PRO A 334 18.08 -7.82 1.46
C PRO A 334 18.63 -8.24 0.09
N GLU A 335 18.00 -9.21 -0.59
CA GLU A 335 18.42 -9.77 -1.87
C GLU A 335 18.29 -8.79 -3.04
N ILE A 336 17.37 -7.83 -2.96
CA ILE A 336 17.17 -6.82 -4.02
C ILE A 336 18.02 -5.57 -3.84
N LEU A 337 18.73 -5.45 -2.70
CA LEU A 337 19.54 -4.26 -2.43
C LEU A 337 20.78 -4.21 -3.34
N ASP A 338 21.11 -2.98 -3.77
CA ASP A 338 22.33 -2.73 -4.53
C ASP A 338 23.55 -3.12 -3.67
N LYS A 339 24.43 -3.92 -4.26
CA LYS A 339 25.66 -4.38 -3.61
C LYS A 339 26.55 -3.23 -3.14
N ALA A 340 26.40 -2.04 -3.73
CA ALA A 340 27.13 -0.85 -3.29
C ALA A 340 26.76 -0.42 -1.87
N LEU A 341 25.50 -0.60 -1.43
CA LEU A 341 25.08 -0.31 -0.06
C LEU A 341 25.73 -1.24 0.96
N LEU A 342 26.02 -2.48 0.55
CA LEU A 342 26.51 -3.56 1.42
C LEU A 342 28.05 -3.65 1.46
N ARG A 343 28.78 -2.68 0.85
CA ARG A 343 30.25 -2.63 0.90
C ARG A 343 30.75 -2.15 2.24
N ALA A 344 31.98 -2.57 2.58
CA ALA A 344 32.68 -2.11 3.79
C ALA A 344 32.72 -0.58 3.85
N GLY A 345 32.44 -0.03 5.03
CA GLY A 345 32.32 1.41 5.27
C GLY A 345 30.94 2.00 4.97
N ARG A 346 29.93 1.20 4.72
CA ARG A 346 28.50 1.56 4.55
C ARG A 346 27.63 0.71 5.47
N PHE A 347 26.74 -0.12 4.94
CA PHE A 347 25.98 -1.09 5.74
C PHE A 347 26.72 -2.45 5.73
N ASP A 348 27.89 -2.47 6.32
CA ASP A 348 28.76 -3.64 6.37
C ASP A 348 28.40 -4.61 7.50
N ARG A 349 27.66 -4.16 8.51
CA ARG A 349 27.13 -5.02 9.57
C ARG A 349 25.67 -5.37 9.28
N ARG A 350 25.38 -6.66 9.07
CA ARG A 350 24.02 -7.17 8.94
C ARG A 350 23.60 -7.77 10.28
N ILE A 351 22.46 -7.34 10.77
CA ILE A 351 21.85 -7.80 12.03
C ILE A 351 20.53 -8.47 11.66
N ILE A 352 20.46 -9.77 11.90
CA ILE A 352 19.25 -10.55 11.62
C ILE A 352 18.27 -10.35 12.76
N VAL A 353 17.04 -9.95 12.43
CA VAL A 353 15.90 -9.80 13.34
C VAL A 353 14.86 -10.82 12.92
N ASP A 354 15.06 -12.05 13.36
CA ASP A 354 14.26 -13.19 12.92
C ASP A 354 12.96 -13.35 13.72
N ARG A 355 12.18 -14.36 13.37
CA ARG A 355 11.00 -14.74 14.14
C ARG A 355 11.43 -15.20 15.54
N PRO A 356 10.70 -14.81 16.60
CA PRO A 356 11.05 -15.21 17.95
C PRO A 356 10.83 -16.73 18.15
N ASN A 357 11.77 -17.39 18.80
CA ASN A 357 11.63 -18.77 19.28
C ASN A 357 10.60 -18.83 20.42
N LEU A 358 10.30 -20.01 20.96
CA LEU A 358 9.31 -20.20 22.02
C LEU A 358 9.55 -19.26 23.23
N ALA A 359 10.79 -19.18 23.71
CA ALA A 359 11.16 -18.31 24.82
C ALA A 359 10.95 -16.83 24.46
N GLY A 360 11.32 -16.44 23.26
CA GLY A 360 11.12 -15.08 22.74
C GLY A 360 9.64 -14.72 22.58
N ARG A 361 8.81 -15.66 22.09
CA ARG A 361 7.35 -15.43 22.02
C ARG A 361 6.74 -15.27 23.42
N TYR A 362 7.14 -16.09 24.35
CA TYR A 362 6.70 -15.97 25.75
C TYR A 362 7.08 -14.60 26.35
N GLN A 363 8.32 -14.16 26.16
CA GLN A 363 8.77 -12.85 26.61
C GLN A 363 8.00 -11.73 25.90
N THR A 364 7.75 -11.84 24.60
CA THR A 364 6.97 -10.87 23.82
C THR A 364 5.52 -10.76 24.34
N LEU A 365 4.87 -11.89 24.60
CA LEU A 365 3.55 -11.92 25.22
C LEU A 365 3.56 -11.22 26.58
N ARG A 366 4.57 -11.45 27.43
CA ARG A 366 4.73 -10.76 28.71
C ARG A 366 4.85 -9.26 28.59
N VAL A 367 5.60 -8.78 27.58
CA VAL A 367 5.73 -7.34 27.32
C VAL A 367 4.39 -6.75 26.90
N HIS A 368 3.66 -7.38 25.98
CA HIS A 368 2.37 -6.88 25.50
C HIS A 368 1.24 -6.99 26.53
N THR A 369 1.33 -7.94 27.48
CA THR A 369 0.34 -8.10 28.54
C THR A 369 0.62 -7.25 29.79
N LYS A 370 1.77 -6.57 29.88
CA LYS A 370 2.18 -5.78 31.06
C LYS A 370 1.12 -4.78 31.55
N ASN A 371 0.39 -4.17 30.61
CA ASN A 371 -0.64 -3.17 30.91
C ASN A 371 -2.07 -3.73 30.85
N ILE A 372 -2.24 -5.06 30.71
CA ILE A 372 -3.53 -5.74 30.59
C ILE A 372 -3.79 -6.54 31.87
N LYS A 373 -5.02 -6.48 32.34
CA LYS A 373 -5.43 -7.29 33.49
C LYS A 373 -5.68 -8.71 33.00
N LEU A 374 -4.85 -9.64 33.46
CA LEU A 374 -5.01 -11.07 33.22
C LEU A 374 -5.73 -11.71 34.40
N ALA A 375 -6.53 -12.74 34.14
CA ALA A 375 -7.11 -13.63 35.14
C ALA A 375 -6.05 -14.65 35.60
N GLU A 376 -6.33 -15.33 36.73
CA GLU A 376 -5.38 -16.27 37.34
C GLU A 376 -5.18 -17.56 36.53
N ASP A 377 -6.12 -17.89 35.64
CA ASP A 377 -6.09 -19.06 34.78
C ASP A 377 -5.16 -18.92 33.55
N VAL A 378 -4.58 -17.73 33.32
CA VAL A 378 -3.81 -17.45 32.11
C VAL A 378 -2.41 -18.06 32.18
N ASP A 379 -2.17 -18.98 31.24
CA ASP A 379 -0.87 -19.57 30.97
C ASP A 379 -0.32 -19.04 29.64
N LEU A 380 0.56 -18.04 29.70
CA LEU A 380 1.20 -17.44 28.53
C LEU A 380 2.16 -18.40 27.83
N HIS A 381 2.67 -19.44 28.51
CA HIS A 381 3.56 -20.42 27.90
C HIS A 381 2.79 -21.29 26.90
N LYS A 382 1.58 -21.72 27.24
CA LYS A 382 0.69 -22.43 26.30
C LYS A 382 0.36 -21.60 25.07
N ILE A 383 0.13 -20.28 25.25
CA ILE A 383 -0.10 -19.38 24.12
C ILE A 383 1.15 -19.24 23.25
N ALA A 384 2.33 -19.14 23.87
CA ALA A 384 3.60 -19.11 23.13
C ALA A 384 3.86 -20.40 22.33
N GLN A 385 3.48 -21.56 22.86
CA GLN A 385 3.53 -22.84 22.13
C GLN A 385 2.55 -22.83 20.95
N ALA A 386 1.31 -22.45 21.18
CA ALA A 386 0.27 -22.38 20.14
C ALA A 386 0.64 -21.44 18.99
N THR A 387 1.39 -20.36 19.27
CA THR A 387 1.77 -19.32 18.30
C THR A 387 3.11 -19.58 17.61
N ALA A 388 3.47 -20.83 17.35
CA ALA A 388 4.67 -21.18 16.62
C ALA A 388 4.73 -20.46 15.25
N GLY A 389 5.87 -19.84 14.95
CA GLY A 389 6.07 -19.07 13.70
C GLY A 389 5.47 -17.65 13.69
N ALA A 390 4.73 -17.24 14.71
CA ALA A 390 4.19 -15.88 14.83
C ALA A 390 5.30 -14.85 15.06
N VAL A 391 5.13 -13.65 14.48
CA VAL A 391 6.01 -12.50 14.72
C VAL A 391 5.49 -11.63 15.87
N GLY A 392 6.32 -10.68 16.33
CA GLY A 392 5.96 -9.80 17.44
C GLY A 392 4.67 -9.00 17.20
N ALA A 393 4.42 -8.58 15.97
CA ALA A 393 3.18 -7.87 15.59
C ALA A 393 1.93 -8.75 15.71
N ASP A 394 2.04 -10.04 15.35
CA ASP A 394 0.92 -11.00 15.46
C ASP A 394 0.56 -11.22 16.94
N LEU A 395 1.60 -11.38 17.79
CA LEU A 395 1.41 -11.56 19.24
C LEU A 395 0.80 -10.31 19.90
N ALA A 396 1.21 -9.12 19.47
CA ALA A 396 0.61 -7.86 19.92
C ALA A 396 -0.88 -7.77 19.53
N ASN A 397 -1.20 -8.13 18.29
CA ASN A 397 -2.57 -8.15 17.78
C ASN A 397 -3.43 -9.18 18.54
N LEU A 398 -2.91 -10.38 18.76
CA LEU A 398 -3.57 -11.44 19.53
C LEU A 398 -3.95 -10.95 20.92
N VAL A 399 -3.02 -10.34 21.65
CA VAL A 399 -3.24 -9.83 23.00
C VAL A 399 -4.28 -8.70 23.00
N ASN A 400 -4.24 -7.82 22.01
CA ASN A 400 -5.23 -6.75 21.86
C ASN A 400 -6.64 -7.30 21.56
N GLU A 401 -6.76 -8.28 20.65
CA GLU A 401 -8.04 -8.92 20.35
C GLU A 401 -8.61 -9.67 21.56
N ALA A 402 -7.76 -10.32 22.38
CA ALA A 402 -8.17 -10.97 23.61
C ALA A 402 -8.74 -9.95 24.63
N ALA A 403 -8.11 -8.79 24.74
CA ALA A 403 -8.61 -7.71 25.59
C ALA A 403 -9.96 -7.17 25.10
N LEU A 404 -10.09 -6.94 23.77
CA LEU A 404 -11.36 -6.52 23.17
C LEU A 404 -12.46 -7.57 23.35
N ARG A 405 -12.13 -8.86 23.23
CA ARG A 405 -13.06 -9.96 23.49
C ARG A 405 -13.53 -9.96 24.96
N ALA A 406 -12.62 -9.84 25.92
CA ALA A 406 -12.97 -9.79 27.34
C ALA A 406 -13.97 -8.66 27.63
N VAL A 407 -13.76 -7.46 27.05
CA VAL A 407 -14.68 -6.32 27.17
C VAL A 407 -16.05 -6.63 26.54
N ARG A 408 -16.06 -7.20 25.32
CA ARG A 408 -17.32 -7.61 24.63
C ARG A 408 -18.14 -8.59 25.46
N MET A 409 -17.47 -9.46 26.22
CA MET A 409 -18.10 -10.43 27.12
C MET A 409 -18.40 -9.88 28.55
N GLY A 410 -18.25 -8.56 28.76
CA GLY A 410 -18.53 -7.90 30.04
C GLY A 410 -17.51 -8.21 31.15
N ARG A 411 -16.35 -8.80 30.83
CA ARG A 411 -15.32 -9.17 31.82
C ARG A 411 -14.35 -8.02 32.04
N LYS A 412 -13.72 -8.02 33.22
CA LYS A 412 -12.75 -7.01 33.65
C LYS A 412 -11.29 -7.47 33.53
N ALA A 413 -11.09 -8.73 33.17
CA ALA A 413 -9.78 -9.35 32.97
C ALA A 413 -9.86 -10.33 31.81
N VAL A 414 -8.73 -10.51 31.13
CA VAL A 414 -8.55 -11.47 30.03
C VAL A 414 -8.27 -12.84 30.65
N ASN A 415 -9.01 -13.86 30.23
CA ASN A 415 -8.80 -15.25 30.63
C ASN A 415 -8.10 -16.06 29.54
N GLN A 416 -7.73 -17.32 29.84
CA GLN A 416 -7.06 -18.21 28.89
C GLN A 416 -7.87 -18.42 27.60
N GLN A 417 -9.19 -18.57 27.73
CA GLN A 417 -10.09 -18.78 26.59
C GLN A 417 -10.14 -17.56 25.65
N ASP A 418 -9.99 -16.34 26.19
CA ASP A 418 -9.94 -15.15 25.35
C ASP A 418 -8.70 -15.15 24.45
N LEU A 419 -7.55 -15.54 25.01
CA LEU A 419 -6.29 -15.63 24.24
C LEU A 419 -6.36 -16.73 23.20
N LEU A 420 -6.87 -17.92 23.53
CA LEU A 420 -7.03 -19.02 22.58
C LEU A 420 -7.99 -18.66 21.45
N THR A 421 -9.17 -18.10 21.78
CA THR A 421 -10.13 -17.69 20.75
C THR A 421 -9.58 -16.54 19.88
N SER A 422 -8.78 -15.65 20.45
CA SER A 422 -8.15 -14.57 19.68
C SER A 422 -7.02 -15.09 18.77
N PHE A 423 -6.32 -16.12 19.21
CA PHE A 423 -5.37 -16.84 18.36
C PHE A 423 -6.08 -17.48 17.16
N GLU A 424 -7.21 -18.16 17.39
CA GLU A 424 -8.05 -18.69 16.31
C GLU A 424 -8.53 -17.58 15.38
N LEU A 425 -8.95 -16.44 15.93
CA LEU A 425 -9.40 -15.27 15.15
C LEU A 425 -8.29 -14.72 14.23
N VAL A 426 -7.05 -14.66 14.73
CA VAL A 426 -5.91 -14.16 13.95
C VAL A 426 -5.55 -15.12 12.81
N ILE A 427 -5.63 -16.43 13.03
CA ILE A 427 -5.30 -17.46 12.03
C ILE A 427 -6.45 -17.70 11.05
N ALA A 428 -7.64 -18.00 11.57
CA ALA A 428 -8.79 -18.45 10.77
C ALA A 428 -9.74 -17.30 10.39
N GLY A 429 -9.59 -16.11 10.99
CA GLY A 429 -10.52 -15.00 10.83
C GLY A 429 -11.77 -15.15 11.69
N THR A 430 -12.74 -14.25 11.53
CA THR A 430 -14.01 -14.27 12.27
C THR A 430 -14.97 -15.32 11.73
N GLU A 431 -15.79 -15.89 12.62
CA GLU A 431 -16.90 -16.74 12.23
C GLU A 431 -17.90 -16.00 11.30
N LYS A 432 -18.30 -16.64 10.21
CA LYS A 432 -19.31 -16.11 9.28
C LYS A 432 -20.72 -16.43 9.78
N LYS A 433 -21.36 -15.50 10.46
CA LYS A 433 -22.74 -15.67 10.96
C LYS A 433 -23.83 -15.76 9.89
N GLY A 434 -23.52 -15.46 8.64
CA GLY A 434 -24.50 -15.41 7.55
C GLY A 434 -24.36 -16.50 6.49
N THR A 435 -23.37 -17.37 6.59
CA THR A 435 -23.19 -18.48 5.62
C THR A 435 -23.97 -19.71 6.12
N VAL A 436 -25.05 -20.03 5.45
CA VAL A 436 -25.84 -21.24 5.72
C VAL A 436 -25.37 -22.33 4.77
N LEU A 437 -24.57 -23.27 5.29
CA LEU A 437 -24.24 -24.50 4.54
C LEU A 437 -25.47 -25.40 4.47
N THR A 438 -25.66 -26.06 3.33
CA THR A 438 -26.67 -27.13 3.22
C THR A 438 -26.24 -28.31 4.07
N ASP A 439 -27.20 -29.14 4.50
CA ASP A 439 -26.92 -30.34 5.29
C ASP A 439 -25.94 -31.29 4.58
N THR A 440 -25.99 -31.34 3.26
CA THR A 440 -25.03 -32.10 2.46
C THR A 440 -23.62 -31.52 2.55
N GLU A 441 -23.49 -30.20 2.42
CA GLU A 441 -22.18 -29.51 2.54
C GLU A 441 -21.62 -29.64 3.95
N LYS A 442 -22.43 -29.42 5.00
CA LYS A 442 -22.01 -29.63 6.39
C LYS A 442 -21.46 -31.04 6.60
N ARG A 443 -22.14 -32.03 6.04
CA ARG A 443 -21.73 -33.43 6.14
C ARG A 443 -20.40 -33.66 5.40
N ILE A 444 -20.22 -33.13 4.21
CA ILE A 444 -18.97 -33.26 3.46
C ILE A 444 -17.81 -32.61 4.22
N VAL A 445 -18.01 -31.39 4.72
CA VAL A 445 -17.00 -30.66 5.51
C VAL A 445 -16.66 -31.43 6.80
N SER A 446 -17.66 -32.02 7.49
CA SER A 446 -17.40 -32.79 8.71
C SER A 446 -16.47 -33.98 8.44
N TYR A 447 -16.74 -34.75 7.40
CA TYR A 447 -15.88 -35.87 7.03
C TYR A 447 -14.50 -35.43 6.54
N HIS A 448 -14.44 -34.29 5.86
CA HIS A 448 -13.18 -33.70 5.40
C HIS A 448 -12.27 -33.35 6.58
N GLU A 449 -12.79 -32.59 7.55
CA GLU A 449 -12.03 -32.16 8.73
C GLU A 449 -11.64 -33.34 9.65
N VAL A 450 -12.56 -34.28 9.84
CA VAL A 450 -12.23 -35.50 10.60
C VAL A 450 -11.24 -36.36 9.84
N GLY A 451 -11.26 -36.34 8.51
CA GLY A 451 -10.26 -37.02 7.68
C GLY A 451 -8.84 -36.53 7.98
N HIS A 452 -8.62 -35.22 8.05
CA HIS A 452 -7.34 -34.63 8.45
C HIS A 452 -6.95 -35.08 9.87
N ALA A 453 -7.86 -34.92 10.82
CA ALA A 453 -7.62 -35.22 12.23
C ALA A 453 -7.28 -36.69 12.43
N LEU A 454 -8.03 -37.60 11.80
CA LEU A 454 -7.88 -39.05 11.98
C LEU A 454 -6.56 -39.55 11.34
N VAL A 455 -6.23 -39.07 10.13
CA VAL A 455 -4.94 -39.39 9.50
C VAL A 455 -3.78 -38.91 10.37
N ALA A 456 -3.88 -37.74 11.00
CA ALA A 456 -2.89 -37.25 11.94
C ALA A 456 -2.78 -38.16 13.18
N ALA A 457 -3.90 -38.42 13.86
CA ALA A 457 -3.90 -39.11 15.15
C ALA A 457 -3.46 -40.56 15.08
N LEU A 458 -3.67 -41.25 13.95
CA LEU A 458 -3.33 -42.63 13.76
C LEU A 458 -1.87 -42.86 13.36
N GLN A 459 -1.10 -41.79 13.12
CA GLN A 459 0.30 -41.88 12.70
C GLN A 459 1.25 -41.43 13.82
N LYS A 460 2.42 -42.06 13.83
CA LYS A 460 3.55 -41.63 14.67
C LYS A 460 4.13 -40.37 14.09
N HIS A 461 4.66 -39.50 14.94
CA HIS A 461 5.32 -38.22 14.57
C HIS A 461 4.39 -37.13 14.03
N SER A 462 3.09 -37.32 14.11
CA SER A 462 2.13 -36.28 13.83
C SER A 462 1.96 -35.31 15.02
N GLN A 463 1.55 -34.10 14.74
CA GLN A 463 1.20 -33.11 15.78
C GLN A 463 -0.19 -33.43 16.37
N PRO A 464 -0.38 -33.24 17.69
CA PRO A 464 -1.67 -33.51 18.31
C PRO A 464 -2.75 -32.56 17.81
N VAL A 465 -3.93 -33.14 17.61
CA VAL A 465 -5.12 -32.38 17.23
C VAL A 465 -5.66 -31.66 18.46
N SER A 466 -5.81 -30.33 18.34
CA SER A 466 -6.29 -29.47 19.43
C SER A 466 -7.78 -29.15 19.30
N LYS A 467 -8.28 -28.99 18.08
CA LYS A 467 -9.67 -28.60 17.80
C LYS A 467 -10.06 -28.98 16.39
N ILE A 468 -11.32 -29.38 16.20
CA ILE A 468 -11.92 -29.59 14.87
C ILE A 468 -13.23 -28.82 14.82
N THR A 469 -13.47 -28.06 13.77
CA THR A 469 -14.71 -27.28 13.59
C THR A 469 -15.19 -27.28 12.14
N ILE A 470 -16.51 -27.24 11.96
CA ILE A 470 -17.18 -27.07 10.67
C ILE A 470 -17.88 -25.71 10.57
N VAL A 471 -17.56 -24.79 11.46
CA VAL A 471 -18.09 -23.43 11.42
C VAL A 471 -17.31 -22.62 10.38
N PRO A 472 -17.97 -22.00 9.38
CA PRO A 472 -17.29 -21.24 8.34
C PRO A 472 -16.64 -19.95 8.90
N HIS A 473 -15.43 -19.63 8.40
CA HIS A 473 -14.66 -18.45 8.79
C HIS A 473 -14.42 -17.48 7.63
N THR A 474 -14.06 -16.25 7.95
CA THR A 474 -13.86 -15.17 6.95
C THR A 474 -12.62 -15.36 6.08
N SER A 475 -11.67 -16.18 6.48
CA SER A 475 -10.53 -16.61 5.65
C SER A 475 -10.93 -17.43 4.41
N GLY A 476 -12.20 -17.85 4.32
CA GLY A 476 -12.72 -18.67 3.24
C GLY A 476 -12.81 -20.16 3.58
N ALA A 477 -12.27 -20.58 4.71
CA ALA A 477 -12.40 -21.95 5.19
C ALA A 477 -13.85 -22.23 5.63
N LEU A 478 -14.37 -23.41 5.22
CA LEU A 478 -15.70 -23.89 5.63
C LEU A 478 -15.65 -24.65 6.95
N GLY A 479 -14.49 -25.14 7.32
CA GLY A 479 -14.11 -25.76 8.56
C GLY A 479 -12.58 -25.68 8.72
N TYR A 480 -12.04 -26.15 9.81
CA TYR A 480 -10.61 -26.40 9.97
C TYR A 480 -10.30 -27.38 11.09
N THR A 481 -9.20 -28.08 10.93
CA THR A 481 -8.58 -28.92 11.94
C THR A 481 -7.32 -28.24 12.45
N MET A 482 -7.29 -27.93 13.74
CA MET A 482 -6.16 -27.27 14.39
C MET A 482 -5.25 -28.30 15.04
N GLN A 483 -3.98 -28.26 14.68
CA GLN A 483 -2.92 -29.01 15.33
C GLN A 483 -2.00 -28.05 16.07
N MET A 484 -1.55 -28.42 17.26
CA MET A 484 -0.62 -27.64 18.05
C MET A 484 0.64 -28.48 18.33
N PRO A 485 1.84 -27.98 17.96
CA PRO A 485 3.07 -28.68 18.28
C PRO A 485 3.31 -28.68 19.80
N GLU A 486 3.69 -29.83 20.35
CA GLU A 486 4.10 -29.95 21.77
C GLU A 486 5.47 -29.31 22.00
N GLU A 487 6.38 -29.42 21.02
CA GLU A 487 7.73 -28.91 21.08
C GLU A 487 8.09 -28.13 19.80
N GLU A 488 8.97 -27.16 19.92
CA GLU A 488 9.52 -26.43 18.77
C GLU A 488 10.64 -27.25 18.14
N LYS A 489 10.44 -27.72 16.91
CA LYS A 489 11.41 -28.49 16.14
C LYS A 489 12.03 -27.65 15.05
N PHE A 490 13.36 -27.72 14.93
CA PHE A 490 14.12 -27.01 13.89
C PHE A 490 14.52 -27.91 12.72
N LEU A 491 14.41 -29.22 12.88
CA LEU A 491 14.72 -30.21 11.85
C LEU A 491 13.55 -31.18 11.70
N SER A 492 13.14 -31.43 10.47
CA SER A 492 12.10 -32.42 10.14
C SER A 492 12.74 -33.55 9.33
N SER A 493 12.47 -34.78 9.70
CA SER A 493 12.87 -35.96 8.94
C SER A 493 11.99 -36.14 7.70
N ARG A 494 12.42 -36.95 6.74
CA ARG A 494 11.60 -37.29 5.56
C ARG A 494 10.28 -37.95 5.97
N GLU A 495 10.33 -38.82 6.99
CA GLU A 495 9.18 -39.52 7.52
C GLU A 495 8.15 -38.56 8.12
N GLU A 496 8.60 -37.57 8.89
CA GLU A 496 7.72 -36.54 9.46
C GLU A 496 7.04 -35.72 8.37
N LEU A 497 7.79 -35.33 7.32
CA LEU A 497 7.20 -34.56 6.19
C LEU A 497 6.22 -35.40 5.36
N ILE A 498 6.45 -36.74 5.25
CA ILE A 498 5.48 -37.64 4.62
C ILE A 498 4.20 -37.73 5.43
N VAL A 499 4.27 -37.81 6.76
CA VAL A 499 3.11 -37.79 7.65
C VAL A 499 2.35 -36.49 7.53
N GLU A 500 3.05 -35.37 7.41
CA GLU A 500 2.44 -34.05 7.18
C GLU A 500 1.69 -34.01 5.82
N LEU A 501 2.30 -34.53 4.75
CA LEU A 501 1.66 -34.66 3.44
C LEU A 501 0.39 -35.55 3.49
N GLN A 502 0.47 -36.69 4.15
CA GLN A 502 -0.67 -37.59 4.32
C GLN A 502 -1.80 -36.92 5.10
N THR A 503 -1.45 -36.16 6.15
CA THR A 503 -2.42 -35.39 6.93
C THR A 503 -3.11 -34.32 6.08
N MET A 504 -2.34 -33.53 5.29
CA MET A 504 -2.90 -32.53 4.38
C MET A 504 -3.84 -33.15 3.33
N LEU A 505 -3.56 -34.36 2.86
CA LEU A 505 -4.39 -35.05 1.86
C LEU A 505 -5.55 -35.85 2.49
N GLY A 506 -5.61 -35.94 3.83
CA GLY A 506 -6.60 -36.70 4.59
C GLY A 506 -8.04 -36.27 4.34
N GLY A 507 -8.32 -34.97 4.27
CA GLY A 507 -9.66 -34.44 3.97
C GLY A 507 -10.16 -34.88 2.59
N ARG A 508 -9.31 -34.74 1.57
CA ARG A 508 -9.62 -35.19 0.21
C ARG A 508 -9.80 -36.71 0.12
N ALA A 509 -9.01 -37.48 0.87
CA ALA A 509 -9.12 -38.92 0.95
C ALA A 509 -10.45 -39.33 1.62
N ALA A 510 -10.88 -38.64 2.68
CA ALA A 510 -12.16 -38.88 3.34
C ALA A 510 -13.36 -38.62 2.41
N GLU A 511 -13.37 -37.52 1.65
CA GLU A 511 -14.41 -37.26 0.63
C GLU A 511 -14.52 -38.42 -0.35
N GLN A 512 -13.42 -38.92 -0.87
CA GLN A 512 -13.38 -40.01 -1.83
C GLN A 512 -13.84 -41.35 -1.22
N VAL A 513 -13.42 -41.63 0.02
CA VAL A 513 -13.77 -42.90 0.71
C VAL A 513 -15.26 -42.95 1.07
N VAL A 514 -15.81 -41.79 1.49
CA VAL A 514 -17.19 -41.72 2.03
C VAL A 514 -18.22 -41.46 0.95
N PHE A 515 -17.97 -40.53 0.06
CA PHE A 515 -18.94 -40.04 -0.92
C PHE A 515 -18.60 -40.42 -2.37
N GLY A 516 -17.37 -40.86 -2.63
CA GLY A 516 -16.92 -41.16 -4.00
C GLY A 516 -16.73 -39.91 -4.87
N ILE A 517 -16.72 -38.72 -4.29
CA ILE A 517 -16.65 -37.43 -4.99
C ILE A 517 -15.36 -36.67 -4.70
N ALA A 518 -15.11 -35.67 -5.52
CA ALA A 518 -14.06 -34.68 -5.33
C ALA A 518 -14.73 -33.31 -5.22
N THR A 519 -14.45 -32.56 -4.16
CA THR A 519 -14.94 -31.19 -4.02
C THR A 519 -13.84 -30.16 -4.18
N THR A 520 -14.22 -28.91 -4.32
CA THR A 520 -13.28 -27.76 -4.34
C THR A 520 -12.75 -27.44 -2.95
N GLY A 521 -13.27 -28.03 -1.87
CA GLY A 521 -12.87 -27.77 -0.50
C GLY A 521 -11.40 -28.08 -0.25
N ALA A 522 -10.88 -29.13 -0.87
CA ALA A 522 -9.48 -29.56 -0.72
C ALA A 522 -8.45 -28.73 -1.51
N SER A 523 -8.85 -27.63 -2.17
CA SER A 523 -7.92 -26.86 -3.05
C SER A 523 -6.71 -26.32 -2.30
N ASN A 524 -6.90 -25.75 -1.12
CA ASN A 524 -5.81 -25.21 -0.30
C ASN A 524 -4.88 -26.30 0.25
N ASP A 525 -5.45 -27.45 0.64
CA ASP A 525 -4.66 -28.58 1.16
C ASP A 525 -3.78 -29.17 0.06
N ILE A 526 -4.32 -29.29 -1.15
CA ILE A 526 -3.56 -29.76 -2.33
C ILE A 526 -2.44 -28.76 -2.68
N GLU A 527 -2.72 -27.46 -2.63
CA GLU A 527 -1.71 -26.42 -2.89
C GLU A 527 -0.56 -26.50 -1.88
N ARG A 528 -0.88 -26.56 -0.58
CA ARG A 528 0.11 -26.67 0.50
C ARG A 528 0.90 -27.99 0.43
N ALA A 529 0.21 -29.11 0.18
CA ALA A 529 0.85 -30.40 -0.01
C ALA A 529 1.81 -30.38 -1.21
N THR A 530 1.39 -29.77 -2.34
CA THR A 530 2.26 -29.63 -3.52
C THR A 530 3.48 -28.78 -3.23
N GLU A 531 3.32 -27.68 -2.49
CA GLU A 531 4.45 -26.82 -2.09
C GLU A 531 5.45 -27.58 -1.19
N LEU A 532 4.95 -28.32 -0.21
CA LEU A 532 5.78 -29.12 0.69
C LEU A 532 6.52 -30.24 -0.09
N ALA A 533 5.83 -31.01 -0.91
CA ALA A 533 6.42 -32.04 -1.75
C ALA A 533 7.46 -31.46 -2.71
N ARG A 534 7.21 -30.28 -3.27
CA ARG A 534 8.18 -29.55 -4.10
C ARG A 534 9.45 -29.20 -3.32
N LYS A 535 9.33 -28.68 -2.10
CA LYS A 535 10.49 -28.39 -1.23
C LYS A 535 11.28 -29.65 -0.89
N MET A 536 10.61 -30.77 -0.59
CA MET A 536 11.25 -32.05 -0.31
C MET A 536 12.11 -32.51 -1.48
N VAL A 537 11.58 -32.41 -2.71
CA VAL A 537 12.28 -32.88 -3.91
C VAL A 537 13.34 -31.88 -4.38
N THR A 538 13.04 -30.58 -4.41
CA THR A 538 13.91 -29.60 -5.09
C THR A 538 14.88 -28.87 -4.17
N GLN A 539 14.62 -28.81 -2.86
CA GLN A 539 15.47 -28.08 -1.89
C GLN A 539 16.15 -29.00 -0.88
N TYR A 540 15.40 -29.99 -0.34
CA TYR A 540 15.92 -30.82 0.76
C TYR A 540 16.65 -32.06 0.27
N GLY A 541 16.59 -32.35 -1.05
CA GLY A 541 17.26 -33.54 -1.62
C GLY A 541 16.67 -34.85 -1.11
N MET A 542 15.35 -34.90 -0.83
CA MET A 542 14.67 -36.08 -0.26
C MET A 542 14.02 -36.96 -1.33
N SER A 543 14.48 -36.90 -2.59
CA SER A 543 14.04 -37.78 -3.69
C SER A 543 15.04 -38.89 -3.92
N ASP A 544 14.56 -40.13 -4.04
CA ASP A 544 15.41 -41.30 -4.36
C ASP A 544 15.92 -41.23 -5.81
N LYS A 545 15.17 -40.63 -6.73
CA LYS A 545 15.52 -40.53 -8.17
C LYS A 545 16.51 -39.39 -8.45
N LEU A 546 16.35 -38.24 -7.79
CA LEU A 546 17.12 -37.02 -8.04
C LEU A 546 18.29 -36.84 -7.04
N GLY A 547 18.27 -37.58 -5.95
CA GLY A 547 19.35 -37.62 -4.96
C GLY A 547 19.60 -36.24 -4.28
N LEU A 548 20.89 -36.06 -3.90
CA LEU A 548 21.34 -34.87 -3.14
C LEU A 548 21.62 -33.67 -4.06
N MET A 549 20.65 -33.28 -4.89
CA MET A 549 20.79 -32.18 -5.82
C MET A 549 19.83 -31.05 -5.45
N ALA A 550 20.35 -29.86 -5.16
CA ALA A 550 19.54 -28.67 -4.97
C ALA A 550 19.10 -28.11 -6.35
N LEU A 551 17.86 -28.35 -6.71
CA LEU A 551 17.28 -27.95 -8.01
C LEU A 551 16.70 -26.56 -8.01
N SER A 552 16.43 -25.99 -6.85
CA SER A 552 15.89 -24.64 -6.71
C SER A 552 16.61 -23.84 -5.63
N THR A 553 16.63 -22.53 -5.81
CA THR A 553 17.11 -21.57 -4.81
C THR A 553 15.99 -20.66 -4.36
N VAL A 554 15.98 -20.33 -3.08
CA VAL A 554 15.02 -19.39 -2.50
C VAL A 554 15.42 -17.98 -2.88
N SER A 555 14.53 -17.25 -3.57
CA SER A 555 14.78 -15.88 -4.02
C SER A 555 14.44 -14.85 -2.95
N ASN A 556 13.39 -15.07 -2.15
CA ASN A 556 12.90 -14.14 -1.13
C ASN A 556 12.72 -14.85 0.23
N PRO A 557 13.79 -15.10 0.98
CA PRO A 557 13.72 -15.94 2.19
C PRO A 557 12.87 -15.34 3.32
N TYR A 558 12.69 -14.02 3.34
CA TYR A 558 11.98 -13.31 4.42
C TYR A 558 10.55 -12.87 4.09
N LEU A 559 10.08 -13.08 2.86
CA LEU A 559 8.72 -12.72 2.44
C LEU A 559 7.90 -13.96 2.07
N ASP A 560 7.95 -14.33 0.82
CA ASP A 560 7.11 -15.36 0.23
C ASP A 560 7.81 -16.71 0.02
N GLY A 561 9.12 -16.74 0.25
CA GLY A 561 9.93 -17.94 0.01
C GLY A 561 9.95 -18.38 -1.45
N SER A 562 9.64 -17.47 -2.39
CA SER A 562 9.61 -17.79 -3.81
C SER A 562 10.90 -18.44 -4.27
N THR A 563 10.79 -19.48 -5.10
CA THR A 563 11.92 -20.29 -5.55
C THR A 563 12.11 -20.16 -7.05
N MET A 564 13.37 -20.18 -7.47
CA MET A 564 13.73 -20.26 -8.90
C MET A 564 14.40 -21.61 -9.16
N MET A 565 13.94 -22.30 -10.22
CA MET A 565 14.57 -23.53 -10.67
C MET A 565 15.91 -23.23 -11.34
N ASN A 566 16.95 -23.98 -10.94
CA ASN A 566 18.33 -23.85 -11.43
C ASN A 566 18.82 -25.15 -12.07
N CYS A 567 17.98 -25.77 -12.89
CA CYS A 567 18.28 -27.02 -13.55
C CYS A 567 17.79 -27.03 -15.00
N ALA A 568 18.20 -28.02 -15.78
CA ALA A 568 17.74 -28.23 -17.14
C ALA A 568 16.24 -28.61 -17.16
N ASP A 569 15.56 -28.33 -18.26
CA ASP A 569 14.11 -28.63 -18.43
C ASP A 569 13.80 -30.12 -18.23
N SER A 570 14.69 -31.03 -18.68
CA SER A 570 14.54 -32.46 -18.46
C SER A 570 14.58 -32.85 -16.97
N THR A 571 15.43 -32.21 -16.18
CA THR A 571 15.51 -32.41 -14.74
C THR A 571 14.31 -31.83 -14.02
N SER A 572 13.80 -30.68 -14.49
CA SER A 572 12.57 -30.07 -13.97
C SER A 572 11.36 -30.99 -14.21
N SER A 573 11.26 -31.58 -15.42
CA SER A 573 10.21 -32.57 -15.71
C SER A 573 10.31 -33.82 -14.82
N ALA A 574 11.53 -34.32 -14.60
CA ALA A 574 11.75 -35.45 -13.69
C ALA A 574 11.40 -35.11 -12.23
N ALA A 575 11.62 -33.86 -11.81
CA ALA A 575 11.20 -33.39 -10.47
C ALA A 575 9.68 -33.34 -10.35
N ASP A 576 8.97 -32.84 -11.36
CA ASP A 576 7.50 -32.80 -11.37
C ASP A 576 6.91 -34.23 -11.34
N GLU A 577 7.52 -35.21 -12.04
CA GLU A 577 7.12 -36.62 -11.95
C GLU A 577 7.27 -37.18 -10.52
N GLU A 578 8.40 -36.90 -9.87
CA GLU A 578 8.66 -37.35 -8.49
C GLU A 578 7.71 -36.68 -7.49
N ILE A 579 7.44 -35.37 -7.64
CA ILE A 579 6.46 -34.64 -6.81
C ILE A 579 5.07 -35.26 -6.97
N HIS A 580 4.62 -35.49 -8.21
CA HIS A 580 3.34 -36.13 -8.49
C HIS A 580 3.24 -37.51 -7.87
N LYS A 581 4.30 -38.34 -8.04
CA LYS A 581 4.38 -39.70 -7.46
C LYS A 581 4.28 -39.63 -5.92
N LEU A 582 5.08 -38.77 -5.27
CA LEU A 582 5.05 -38.59 -3.82
C LEU A 582 3.67 -38.24 -3.28
N LEU A 583 2.98 -37.30 -3.95
CA LEU A 583 1.62 -36.88 -3.58
C LEU A 583 0.62 -38.02 -3.75
N MET A 584 0.72 -38.79 -4.85
CA MET A 584 -0.18 -39.93 -5.10
C MET A 584 0.04 -41.06 -4.13
N ASP A 585 1.30 -41.36 -3.77
CA ASP A 585 1.64 -42.38 -2.79
C ASP A 585 1.09 -41.97 -1.40
N CYS A 586 1.34 -40.72 -0.95
CA CYS A 586 0.82 -40.20 0.31
C CYS A 586 -0.74 -40.20 0.34
N TYR A 587 -1.38 -39.86 -0.77
CA TYR A 587 -2.83 -39.90 -0.89
C TYR A 587 -3.37 -41.33 -0.80
N ALA A 588 -2.73 -42.31 -1.44
CA ALA A 588 -3.10 -43.71 -1.38
C ALA A 588 -3.00 -44.27 0.04
N ASP A 589 -1.92 -43.93 0.77
CA ASP A 589 -1.74 -44.31 2.15
C ASP A 589 -2.78 -43.72 3.08
N ALA A 590 -3.04 -42.41 2.97
CA ALA A 590 -4.12 -41.71 3.73
C ALA A 590 -5.48 -42.37 3.48
N LYS A 591 -5.77 -42.67 2.21
CA LYS A 591 -7.03 -43.35 1.82
C LYS A 591 -7.12 -44.75 2.44
N LYS A 592 -6.03 -45.53 2.40
CA LYS A 592 -5.97 -46.86 2.99
C LYS A 592 -6.27 -46.79 4.48
N LEU A 593 -5.61 -45.90 5.20
CA LEU A 593 -5.78 -45.68 6.63
C LEU A 593 -7.24 -45.35 7.00
N LEU A 594 -7.87 -44.47 6.23
CA LEU A 594 -9.30 -44.09 6.45
C LEU A 594 -10.27 -45.23 6.09
N VAL A 595 -9.93 -46.10 5.15
CA VAL A 595 -10.76 -47.30 4.85
C VAL A 595 -10.65 -48.30 5.99
N GLU A 596 -9.45 -48.53 6.55
CA GLU A 596 -9.22 -49.44 7.68
C GLU A 596 -9.98 -48.98 8.94
N HIS A 597 -10.06 -47.66 9.18
CA HIS A 597 -10.74 -47.04 10.32
C HIS A 597 -12.07 -46.36 9.94
N ARG A 598 -12.81 -46.94 8.96
CA ARG A 598 -14.04 -46.34 8.43
C ARG A 598 -15.11 -46.15 9.50
N ALA A 599 -15.32 -47.09 10.41
CA ALA A 599 -16.32 -46.98 11.45
C ALA A 599 -16.02 -45.81 12.40
N LEU A 600 -14.76 -45.66 12.78
CA LEU A 600 -14.31 -44.54 13.63
C LEU A 600 -14.47 -43.18 12.91
N LEU A 601 -14.17 -43.11 11.63
CA LEU A 601 -14.38 -41.92 10.80
C LEU A 601 -15.88 -41.52 10.81
N ASP A 602 -16.77 -42.49 10.61
CA ASP A 602 -18.23 -42.24 10.61
C ASP A 602 -18.71 -41.76 12.00
N GLU A 603 -18.26 -42.38 13.09
CA GLU A 603 -18.64 -42.07 14.46
C GLU A 603 -18.23 -40.62 14.82
N ILE A 604 -16.98 -40.25 14.59
CA ILE A 604 -16.47 -38.91 14.90
C ILE A 604 -17.09 -37.84 14.00
N ALA A 605 -17.26 -38.12 12.70
CA ALA A 605 -17.87 -37.18 11.77
C ALA A 605 -19.32 -36.85 12.13
N MET A 606 -20.10 -37.87 12.57
CA MET A 606 -21.46 -37.65 13.05
C MET A 606 -21.52 -36.89 14.35
N TYR A 607 -20.57 -37.14 15.27
CA TYR A 607 -20.45 -36.37 16.51
C TYR A 607 -20.10 -34.91 16.23
N LEU A 608 -19.10 -34.65 15.35
CA LEU A 608 -18.74 -33.29 14.91
C LEU A 608 -19.93 -32.58 14.23
N LEU A 609 -20.70 -33.29 13.41
CA LEU A 609 -21.88 -32.73 12.77
C LEU A 609 -22.94 -32.27 13.78
N SER A 610 -23.08 -32.98 14.91
CA SER A 610 -24.04 -32.65 15.99
C SER A 610 -23.57 -31.47 16.83
N LYS A 611 -22.28 -31.34 17.09
CA LYS A 611 -21.68 -30.31 17.97
C LYS A 611 -21.12 -29.09 17.22
N GLU A 612 -20.92 -29.21 15.91
CA GLU A 612 -20.25 -28.24 15.02
C GLU A 612 -18.79 -27.94 15.39
N THR A 613 -18.36 -28.18 16.64
CA THR A 613 -16.99 -28.00 17.11
C THR A 613 -16.70 -29.04 18.20
N ILE A 614 -15.56 -29.72 18.11
CA ILE A 614 -15.06 -30.66 19.13
C ILE A 614 -13.64 -30.32 19.52
N THR A 615 -13.30 -30.56 20.80
CA THR A 615 -11.94 -30.38 21.34
C THR A 615 -11.06 -31.56 20.99
N GLY A 616 -9.73 -31.37 21.07
CA GLY A 616 -8.75 -32.46 20.89
C GLY A 616 -8.95 -33.59 21.90
N ASP A 617 -9.30 -33.27 23.15
CA ASP A 617 -9.54 -34.26 24.21
C ASP A 617 -10.76 -35.14 23.88
N GLU A 618 -11.86 -34.53 23.44
CA GLU A 618 -13.07 -35.25 22.98
C GLU A 618 -12.75 -36.14 21.78
N PHE A 619 -12.03 -35.62 20.79
CA PHE A 619 -11.60 -36.37 19.62
C PHE A 619 -10.71 -37.58 20.01
N MET A 620 -9.70 -37.35 20.86
CA MET A 620 -8.80 -38.41 21.30
C MET A 620 -9.48 -39.47 22.20
N ALA A 621 -10.58 -39.13 22.87
CA ALA A 621 -11.38 -40.10 23.60
C ALA A 621 -11.95 -41.18 22.66
N TYR A 622 -12.45 -40.82 21.47
CA TYR A 622 -12.90 -41.75 20.44
C TYR A 622 -11.76 -42.60 19.88
N VAL A 623 -10.64 -41.95 19.53
CA VAL A 623 -9.47 -42.65 18.98
C VAL A 623 -8.91 -43.70 19.97
N ASN A 624 -8.79 -43.33 21.25
CA ASN A 624 -8.30 -44.23 22.29
C ASN A 624 -9.30 -45.36 22.60
N ALA A 625 -10.60 -45.12 22.51
CA ALA A 625 -11.62 -46.16 22.69
C ALA A 625 -11.55 -47.21 21.55
N ASP A 626 -11.36 -46.78 20.31
CA ASP A 626 -11.20 -47.65 19.15
C ASP A 626 -9.92 -48.50 19.27
N SER A 627 -8.81 -47.88 19.67
CA SER A 627 -7.54 -48.59 19.90
C SER A 627 -7.67 -49.70 20.98
N LYS A 628 -8.45 -49.48 22.04
CA LYS A 628 -8.75 -50.48 23.07
C LYS A 628 -9.64 -51.59 22.51
N ARG A 629 -10.69 -51.26 21.73
CA ARG A 629 -11.52 -52.27 21.05
C ARG A 629 -10.73 -53.19 20.16
N LEU A 630 -9.74 -52.65 19.44
CA LEU A 630 -8.86 -53.43 18.57
C LEU A 630 -7.85 -54.30 19.34
N THR A 631 -7.40 -53.86 20.53
CA THR A 631 -6.44 -54.61 21.35
C THR A 631 -7.10 -55.70 22.24
N ASP A 632 -8.29 -55.41 22.80
CA ASP A 632 -8.92 -56.31 23.79
C ASP A 632 -9.93 -57.28 23.17
N GLY A 633 -10.30 -57.18 21.86
CA GLY A 633 -11.22 -58.07 21.18
C GLY A 633 -12.64 -58.13 21.81
N SER A 634 -12.98 -57.19 22.69
CA SER A 634 -14.25 -57.12 23.41
C SER A 634 -15.26 -56.23 22.69
N GLU A 635 -16.49 -56.72 22.59
CA GLU A 635 -17.66 -55.94 22.10
C GLU A 635 -17.90 -54.67 22.90
N ALA A 636 -18.29 -53.64 22.21
CA ALA A 636 -18.41 -52.24 22.63
C ALA A 636 -19.03 -52.00 24.00
N GLU A 637 -18.29 -51.33 24.92
CA GLU A 637 -18.93 -50.50 25.92
C GLU A 637 -19.49 -49.23 25.25
N GLU A 638 -20.76 -48.90 25.52
CA GLU A 638 -21.43 -47.68 25.05
C GLU A 638 -20.66 -46.41 25.46
N PRO A 639 -20.60 -45.37 24.61
CA PRO A 639 -19.94 -44.12 24.93
C PRO A 639 -20.58 -43.47 26.18
N PRO A 640 -19.83 -42.72 27.01
CA PRO A 640 -20.31 -42.14 28.25
C PRO A 640 -21.52 -41.23 28.00
N GLU A 641 -22.59 -41.53 28.73
CA GLU A 641 -23.86 -40.81 28.75
C GLU A 641 -23.64 -39.32 28.97
N GLN A 642 -24.26 -38.52 28.12
CA GLN A 642 -24.23 -37.05 28.20
C GLN A 642 -24.77 -36.59 29.54
N THR A 643 -23.95 -35.98 30.37
CA THR A 643 -24.45 -35.18 31.51
C THR A 643 -25.16 -33.96 30.94
N GLU A 644 -26.48 -34.01 30.97
CA GLU A 644 -27.34 -32.85 30.70
C GLU A 644 -26.92 -31.68 31.60
N ALA A 645 -26.67 -30.53 30.98
CA ALA A 645 -26.53 -29.28 31.70
C ALA A 645 -27.83 -28.94 32.40
N PRO A 646 -27.82 -28.46 33.65
CA PRO A 646 -29.04 -28.10 34.36
C PRO A 646 -29.74 -26.95 33.65
N SER A 647 -31.02 -27.17 33.32
CA SER A 647 -31.94 -26.16 32.84
C SER A 647 -32.09 -25.06 33.90
N GLU A 648 -31.63 -23.88 33.64
CA GLU A 648 -32.03 -22.69 34.39
C GLU A 648 -33.51 -22.41 34.07
N SER A 649 -34.37 -22.68 35.07
CA SER A 649 -35.72 -22.16 35.16
C SER A 649 -35.72 -20.93 36.05
N GLU A 650 -36.28 -19.85 35.50
CA GLU A 650 -36.74 -18.55 36.00
C GLU A 650 -35.87 -17.36 35.64
#